data_0c742283ffcc20b4a3b2d3a0b9d30442
#
_entry.id   0c742283ffcc20b4a3b2d3a0b9d30442
#
_cell.length_a   1.000
_cell.length_b   1.000
_cell.length_c   1.000
_cell.angle_alpha   90.00
_cell.angle_beta   90.00
_cell.angle_gamma   90.00
#
_symmetry.space_group_name_H-M   'P 1'
#
loop_
_entity.id
_entity.type
_entity.pdbx_description
1 polymer ?
#
loop_
_entity_poly.entity_id
_entity_poly.type
_entity_poly.pdbx_seq_one_letter_code
_entity_poly.pdbx_strand_id
1 'polypeptide(L)'
;MEPALAYDELAAEKASRQRTTVLRRPPGRRRDSSVAGVFNDALRHKDGALTVAYEVEMPATMFADDSVIDYRYDELARLLAFDKPAGTLIQFRYATMPDRGQAIVKVLGSRAPKGTHTLASLLQAANLDFLKRAARDLPYRQTVLTMWVRIPPPQRASSTVIALADFKSALRTEIKSNGFASALRQMPRLYTSTADDSVVWFSLEDEKRAYARANSFWRQIENSSPLGLRRFTRQEIWEAVYFGQCQNATSAPLLPDRPGCDLRDYICAERIEGELNYLMHGNYPIALVSLFTPPHEFVTADALRSLIARRDFNTRHTIITEYLFPEQRKETKRLDRRIRQVKRTFTKRDNPEGAAALRSLRAVRDEVAGARESLLPTRFYVILYGDRARNLIELRKSIETLDEQCEKMVSALRQLPGANAEREEPEALRALYPSAIAGDLSPKLTGRELTEVSTSVAALTPTEDSWRGAPCPHTLLSTVTGRLIGIDLFDRNQIPSPLIHIIAAPRGGKSILMAQFAGDVLASLRDASVNAIDIGETLLPLVAVLGGRYIRPQPDEVRAINIWSYPQLRDAEPPDDVQKALVIGDLKMLARVTDEDKTAEDIISAVVSQVYENIVSQNGPGRPLCEPTLSHFVAQLRTFPFDSEMVRERRETLVLALNNYIGHPWLDAPTHPDYEKRSSFDVFELGSLKDFPRDIKLSLAYRIAAHVARSIGHRRPDGTRTPTANLFDEMWEIKEEYPFIFKVLQHAGRKGPKENSITILATHAFEDIEDVASLSKTGNVMFIGKQLGDYSKMVAHAKLSANGAEAIAHLKTAPGRFSQFVMVIGSGLDQVVEVVQHELSPLMLWTLTTNADERNARTRVLTHNPHWNEMQMHAWLAEHYPRGLTAAGLREIDETLLEAAA
;
A
#
# COMPACT_ATOMS: atom_id res chain seq x y z
N MET A 1 16.44 -33.70 -19.00
CA MET A 1 16.65 -33.53 -20.44
C MET A 1 15.43 -33.90 -21.31
N GLU A 2 14.44 -34.60 -20.77
CA GLU A 2 13.25 -35.03 -21.52
C GLU A 2 12.08 -34.01 -21.69
N PRO A 3 11.88 -32.96 -20.84
CA PRO A 3 10.74 -32.07 -21.02
C PRO A 3 10.85 -31.04 -22.16
N ALA A 4 12.06 -30.70 -22.58
CA ALA A 4 12.24 -29.75 -23.69
C ALA A 4 11.94 -30.42 -25.05
N LEU A 5 12.19 -31.72 -25.18
CA LEU A 5 11.86 -32.52 -26.35
C LEU A 5 10.35 -32.62 -26.60
N ALA A 6 9.55 -32.66 -25.54
CA ALA A 6 8.08 -32.81 -25.66
C ALA A 6 7.38 -31.59 -26.26
N TYR A 7 7.89 -30.37 -26.00
CA TYR A 7 7.33 -29.14 -26.59
C TYR A 7 7.71 -29.00 -28.05
N ASP A 8 8.95 -29.36 -28.36
CA ASP A 8 9.45 -29.40 -29.75
C ASP A 8 8.77 -30.52 -30.56
N GLU A 9 8.42 -31.66 -29.95
CA GLU A 9 7.66 -32.72 -30.56
C GLU A 9 6.19 -32.32 -30.84
N LEU A 10 5.53 -31.59 -29.93
CA LEU A 10 4.18 -31.09 -30.18
C LEU A 10 4.17 -30.00 -31.26
N ALA A 11 5.15 -29.11 -31.23
CA ALA A 11 5.34 -28.13 -32.28
C ALA A 11 5.69 -28.81 -33.63
N ALA A 12 6.48 -29.88 -33.60
CA ALA A 12 6.83 -30.69 -34.76
C ALA A 12 5.64 -31.53 -35.25
N GLU A 13 4.81 -32.08 -34.35
CA GLU A 13 3.59 -32.82 -34.69
C GLU A 13 2.52 -31.90 -35.25
N LYS A 14 2.30 -30.71 -34.67
CA LYS A 14 1.43 -29.65 -35.24
C LYS A 14 1.95 -29.18 -36.60
N ALA A 15 3.27 -28.97 -36.73
CA ALA A 15 3.92 -28.62 -38.00
C ALA A 15 3.82 -29.75 -39.04
N SER A 16 3.84 -31.01 -38.61
CA SER A 16 3.65 -32.19 -39.45
C SER A 16 2.24 -32.36 -39.94
N ARG A 17 1.23 -32.09 -39.12
CA ARG A 17 -0.20 -32.08 -39.48
C ARG A 17 -0.56 -30.89 -40.39
N GLN A 18 0.21 -29.81 -40.36
CA GLN A 18 0.04 -28.61 -41.19
C GLN A 18 0.93 -28.61 -42.43
N ARG A 19 1.57 -29.74 -42.81
CA ARG A 19 2.47 -29.82 -43.98
C ARG A 19 1.78 -29.68 -45.34
N THR A 20 0.52 -29.31 -45.37
CA THR A 20 -0.10 -28.82 -46.59
C THR A 20 -0.19 -27.30 -46.53
N THR A 21 0.85 -26.66 -47.14
CA THR A 21 0.85 -25.22 -47.49
C THR A 21 0.80 -24.19 -46.39
N VAL A 22 1.81 -24.13 -45.51
CA VAL A 22 2.16 -22.86 -44.88
C VAL A 22 3.60 -22.50 -45.25
N LEU A 23 3.74 -21.62 -46.20
CA LEU A 23 4.91 -20.77 -46.32
C LEU A 23 5.23 -20.22 -44.95
N ARG A 24 6.46 -20.56 -44.44
CA ARG A 24 7.00 -19.86 -43.24
C ARG A 24 7.04 -18.38 -43.57
N ARG A 25 6.00 -17.67 -43.17
CA ARG A 25 6.06 -16.22 -43.14
C ARG A 25 7.06 -15.84 -42.07
N PRO A 26 7.96 -14.89 -42.28
CA PRO A 26 8.75 -14.28 -41.21
C PRO A 26 7.80 -13.80 -40.13
N PRO A 27 8.25 -13.64 -38.87
CA PRO A 27 7.43 -13.03 -37.82
C PRO A 27 6.88 -11.75 -38.39
N GLY A 28 5.60 -11.78 -38.71
CA GLY A 28 5.08 -10.81 -39.66
C GLY A 28 4.19 -9.83 -38.91
N ARG A 29 4.18 -8.63 -39.40
CA ARG A 29 3.22 -7.56 -39.20
C ARG A 29 1.88 -8.12 -38.77
N ARG A 30 1.40 -7.74 -37.60
CA ARG A 30 0.04 -8.05 -37.16
C ARG A 30 -0.94 -7.19 -37.94
N ARG A 31 -1.47 -7.72 -39.03
CA ARG A 31 -2.35 -6.98 -39.95
C ARG A 31 -3.70 -6.62 -39.38
N ASP A 32 -4.17 -7.39 -38.41
CA ASP A 32 -5.44 -7.19 -37.70
C ASP A 32 -5.37 -6.11 -36.63
N SER A 33 -4.20 -5.70 -36.15
CA SER A 33 -4.07 -4.59 -35.21
C SER A 33 -4.58 -3.27 -35.79
N SER A 34 -5.29 -2.51 -34.98
CA SER A 34 -5.78 -1.19 -35.34
C SER A 34 -4.71 -0.11 -35.22
N VAL A 35 -3.64 -0.35 -34.46
CA VAL A 35 -2.58 0.63 -34.17
C VAL A 35 -1.66 0.79 -35.38
N ALA A 36 -1.56 2.03 -35.89
CA ALA A 36 -0.74 2.36 -37.06
C ALA A 36 0.46 3.24 -36.72
N GLY A 37 0.40 4.07 -35.67
CA GLY A 37 1.47 4.98 -35.32
C GLY A 37 1.31 5.65 -33.97
N VAL A 38 2.28 6.52 -33.63
CA VAL A 38 2.17 7.43 -32.49
C VAL A 38 2.39 8.83 -33.02
N PHE A 39 1.48 9.74 -32.69
CA PHE A 39 1.58 11.16 -32.97
C PHE A 39 1.55 11.94 -31.65
N ASN A 40 2.62 12.65 -31.33
CA ASN A 40 2.89 13.22 -30.01
C ASN A 40 2.77 12.13 -28.91
N ASP A 41 1.79 12.25 -28.04
CA ASP A 41 1.47 11.33 -26.93
C ASP A 41 0.15 10.55 -27.17
N ALA A 42 -0.27 10.42 -28.42
CA ALA A 42 -1.47 9.69 -28.81
C ALA A 42 -1.15 8.58 -29.81
N LEU A 43 -1.80 7.43 -29.66
CA LEU A 43 -1.83 6.38 -30.69
C LEU A 43 -2.66 6.84 -31.87
N ARG A 44 -2.17 6.58 -33.06
CA ARG A 44 -2.89 6.71 -34.30
C ARG A 44 -3.36 5.33 -34.76
N HIS A 45 -4.64 5.23 -34.99
CA HIS A 45 -5.23 4.00 -35.56
C HIS A 45 -5.25 4.03 -37.08
N LYS A 46 -5.40 2.85 -37.67
CA LYS A 46 -5.47 2.69 -39.15
C LYS A 46 -6.61 3.46 -39.79
N ASP A 47 -7.71 3.69 -39.07
CA ASP A 47 -8.87 4.48 -39.54
C ASP A 47 -8.72 6.00 -39.30
N GLY A 48 -7.57 6.44 -38.76
CA GLY A 48 -7.30 7.84 -38.43
C GLY A 48 -7.81 8.31 -37.08
N ALA A 49 -8.41 7.45 -36.28
CA ALA A 49 -8.75 7.78 -34.91
C ALA A 49 -7.49 7.95 -34.06
N LEU A 50 -7.62 8.72 -32.98
CA LEU A 50 -6.56 8.98 -32.03
C LEU A 50 -6.94 8.49 -30.65
N THR A 51 -6.00 7.88 -29.94
CA THR A 51 -6.22 7.37 -28.57
C THR A 51 -5.11 7.85 -27.64
N VAL A 52 -5.51 8.33 -26.47
CA VAL A 52 -4.60 8.57 -25.34
C VAL A 52 -4.87 7.57 -24.24
N ALA A 53 -3.87 7.36 -23.38
CA ALA A 53 -3.98 6.53 -22.21
C ALA A 53 -3.65 7.32 -20.94
N TYR A 54 -4.32 6.95 -19.85
CA TYR A 54 -4.10 7.52 -18.53
C TYR A 54 -3.87 6.38 -17.53
N GLU A 55 -2.98 6.60 -16.59
CA GLU A 55 -3.02 5.89 -15.33
C GLU A 55 -4.07 6.58 -14.46
N VAL A 56 -4.97 5.79 -13.87
CA VAL A 56 -6.03 6.28 -13.00
C VAL A 56 -5.61 6.03 -11.56
N GLU A 57 -5.62 7.05 -10.74
CA GLU A 57 -5.36 6.91 -9.32
C GLU A 57 -6.51 6.18 -8.65
N MET A 58 -6.17 5.10 -7.95
CA MET A 58 -7.11 4.34 -7.15
C MET A 58 -6.85 4.65 -5.68
N PRO A 59 -7.75 5.37 -5.00
CA PRO A 59 -7.62 5.60 -3.57
C PRO A 59 -7.87 4.32 -2.78
N ALA A 60 -7.48 4.34 -1.52
CA ALA A 60 -7.71 3.26 -0.57
C ALA A 60 -9.17 3.27 -0.10
N THR A 61 -10.06 2.68 -0.88
CA THR A 61 -11.50 2.70 -0.63
C THR A 61 -12.08 1.39 -0.12
N MET A 62 -11.25 0.33 0.04
CA MET A 62 -11.73 -1.01 0.42
C MET A 62 -12.51 -1.03 1.75
N PHE A 63 -12.19 -0.15 2.68
CA PHE A 63 -12.86 -0.02 3.98
C PHE A 63 -13.31 1.43 4.24
N ALA A 64 -13.44 2.23 3.17
CA ALA A 64 -13.92 3.61 3.27
C ALA A 64 -15.42 3.68 3.60
N ASP A 65 -15.86 4.87 3.96
CA ASP A 65 -17.28 5.18 4.12
C ASP A 65 -18.03 5.05 2.78
N ASP A 66 -19.26 4.57 2.83
CA ASP A 66 -20.08 4.42 1.62
C ASP A 66 -20.23 5.76 0.88
N SER A 67 -20.27 6.88 1.60
CA SER A 67 -20.31 8.21 0.99
C SER A 67 -19.09 8.54 0.11
N VAL A 68 -17.91 8.01 0.45
CA VAL A 68 -16.68 8.17 -0.36
C VAL A 68 -16.79 7.34 -1.63
N ILE A 69 -17.35 6.15 -1.52
CA ILE A 69 -17.54 5.22 -2.63
C ILE A 69 -18.61 5.78 -3.56
N ASP A 70 -19.73 6.24 -3.02
CA ASP A 70 -20.82 6.86 -3.78
C ASP A 70 -20.32 8.12 -4.51
N TYR A 71 -19.52 8.95 -3.85
CA TYR A 71 -18.90 10.11 -4.48
C TYR A 71 -18.05 9.72 -5.71
N ARG A 72 -17.21 8.69 -5.58
CA ARG A 72 -16.38 8.19 -6.70
C ARG A 72 -17.22 7.62 -7.83
N TYR A 73 -18.27 6.91 -7.49
CA TYR A 73 -19.22 6.38 -8.45
C TYR A 73 -19.94 7.50 -9.20
N ASP A 74 -20.47 8.50 -8.51
CA ASP A 74 -21.12 9.66 -9.10
C ASP A 74 -20.20 10.43 -10.06
N GLU A 75 -18.93 10.53 -9.70
CA GLU A 75 -17.93 11.16 -10.54
C GLU A 75 -17.67 10.40 -11.83
N LEU A 76 -17.58 9.07 -11.76
CA LEU A 76 -17.47 8.23 -12.93
C LEU A 76 -18.75 8.31 -13.77
N ALA A 77 -19.93 8.27 -13.16
CA ALA A 77 -21.21 8.42 -13.84
C ALA A 77 -21.30 9.76 -14.57
N ARG A 78 -20.89 10.87 -13.95
CA ARG A 78 -20.81 12.19 -14.59
C ARG A 78 -19.83 12.21 -15.76
N LEU A 79 -18.64 11.59 -15.61
CA LEU A 79 -17.70 11.42 -16.71
C LEU A 79 -18.36 10.68 -17.89
N LEU A 80 -19.13 9.65 -17.62
CA LEU A 80 -19.81 8.86 -18.65
C LEU A 80 -21.00 9.60 -19.25
N ALA A 81 -21.77 10.34 -18.49
CA ALA A 81 -22.92 11.12 -18.96
C ALA A 81 -22.54 12.33 -19.82
N PHE A 82 -21.32 12.87 -19.67
CA PHE A 82 -20.83 14.01 -20.43
C PHE A 82 -20.90 13.78 -21.95
N ASP A 83 -21.33 14.82 -22.72
CA ASP A 83 -21.50 14.72 -24.18
C ASP A 83 -20.14 14.53 -24.89
N LYS A 84 -20.05 13.47 -25.69
CA LYS A 84 -18.85 13.05 -26.41
C LYS A 84 -19.12 12.87 -27.89
N PRO A 85 -18.13 13.10 -28.75
CA PRO A 85 -18.25 12.82 -30.18
C PRO A 85 -18.74 11.39 -30.43
N ALA A 86 -19.77 11.22 -31.25
CA ALA A 86 -20.30 9.91 -31.61
C ALA A 86 -19.17 9.01 -32.20
N GLY A 87 -19.02 7.81 -31.67
CA GLY A 87 -17.91 6.91 -32.02
C GLY A 87 -16.71 6.99 -31.08
N THR A 88 -16.75 7.85 -30.04
CA THR A 88 -15.79 7.80 -28.95
C THR A 88 -15.91 6.46 -28.22
N LEU A 89 -14.77 5.89 -27.82
CA LEU A 89 -14.69 4.70 -26.99
C LEU A 89 -13.80 4.99 -25.79
N ILE A 90 -14.32 4.73 -24.59
CA ILE A 90 -13.54 4.77 -23.35
C ILE A 90 -13.42 3.34 -22.85
N GLN A 91 -12.19 2.89 -22.63
CA GLN A 91 -11.89 1.57 -22.08
C GLN A 91 -11.16 1.73 -20.76
N PHE A 92 -11.71 1.17 -19.68
CA PHE A 92 -11.02 0.99 -18.42
C PHE A 92 -10.43 -0.41 -18.35
N ARG A 93 -9.21 -0.51 -17.85
CA ARG A 93 -8.48 -1.76 -17.71
C ARG A 93 -7.94 -1.86 -16.30
N TYR A 94 -8.58 -2.68 -15.48
CA TYR A 94 -8.11 -3.02 -14.13
C TYR A 94 -7.27 -4.29 -14.23
N ALA A 95 -5.96 -4.11 -14.32
CA ALA A 95 -5.02 -5.22 -14.45
C ALA A 95 -4.51 -5.64 -13.08
N THR A 96 -4.63 -6.93 -12.79
CA THR A 96 -4.06 -7.57 -11.59
C THR A 96 -2.95 -8.51 -12.01
N MET A 97 -1.77 -8.32 -11.42
CA MET A 97 -0.59 -9.16 -11.67
C MET A 97 -0.18 -9.85 -10.37
N PRO A 98 0.07 -11.17 -10.39
CA PRO A 98 0.65 -11.87 -9.27
C PRO A 98 2.10 -11.43 -9.08
N ASP A 99 2.43 -10.94 -7.88
CA ASP A 99 3.79 -10.58 -7.50
C ASP A 99 4.41 -11.70 -6.66
N ARG A 100 5.28 -12.46 -7.25
CA ARG A 100 6.03 -13.54 -6.61
C ARG A 100 7.28 -13.03 -5.88
N GLY A 101 7.21 -11.84 -5.31
CA GLY A 101 8.28 -11.20 -4.54
C GLY A 101 9.11 -10.18 -5.33
N GLN A 102 8.65 -9.74 -6.50
CA GLN A 102 9.36 -8.72 -7.30
C GLN A 102 9.35 -7.36 -6.64
N ALA A 103 8.23 -6.96 -6.01
CA ALA A 103 8.15 -5.73 -5.23
C ALA A 103 9.14 -5.76 -4.06
N ILE A 104 9.30 -6.90 -3.38
CA ILE A 104 10.26 -7.07 -2.29
C ILE A 104 11.70 -6.89 -2.82
N VAL A 105 12.01 -7.47 -3.98
CA VAL A 105 13.33 -7.31 -4.62
C VAL A 105 13.58 -5.85 -5.00
N LYS A 106 12.56 -5.15 -5.51
CA LYS A 106 12.67 -3.72 -5.82
C LYS A 106 12.93 -2.88 -4.58
N VAL A 107 12.22 -3.16 -3.49
CA VAL A 107 12.44 -2.50 -2.19
C VAL A 107 13.86 -2.76 -1.67
N LEU A 108 14.35 -4.00 -1.73
CA LEU A 108 15.73 -4.32 -1.35
C LEU A 108 16.76 -3.60 -2.23
N GLY A 109 16.52 -3.53 -3.54
CA GLY A 109 17.43 -2.88 -4.50
C GLY A 109 17.43 -1.35 -4.39
N SER A 110 16.31 -0.73 -4.02
CA SER A 110 16.22 0.72 -3.78
C SER A 110 16.88 1.16 -2.47
N ARG A 111 17.02 0.25 -1.53
CA ARG A 111 17.74 0.42 -0.28
C ARG A 111 19.22 0.13 -0.52
N ALA A 112 19.99 1.09 -1.06
CA ALA A 112 21.40 1.12 -0.72
C ALA A 112 21.50 1.16 0.81
N PRO A 113 22.49 0.49 1.45
CA PRO A 113 22.60 0.40 2.90
C PRO A 113 22.62 1.82 3.48
N LYS A 114 21.45 2.33 3.85
CA LYS A 114 21.30 3.67 4.45
C LYS A 114 21.42 3.59 5.97
N GLY A 115 21.05 2.44 6.53
CA GLY A 115 21.17 2.18 7.97
C GLY A 115 22.60 1.91 8.36
N THR A 116 22.97 2.34 9.56
CA THR A 116 24.28 2.10 10.16
C THR A 116 24.29 0.87 11.05
N HIS A 117 23.10 0.29 11.30
CA HIS A 117 22.93 -0.81 12.24
C HIS A 117 22.93 -2.17 11.53
N THR A 118 24.07 -2.85 11.53
CA THR A 118 24.27 -4.11 10.76
C THR A 118 23.33 -5.23 11.20
N LEU A 119 23.14 -5.45 12.51
CA LEU A 119 22.30 -6.55 13.01
C LEU A 119 20.81 -6.31 12.71
N ALA A 120 20.33 -5.08 12.87
CA ALA A 120 18.96 -4.73 12.45
C ALA A 120 18.72 -4.96 10.95
N SER A 121 19.71 -4.60 10.13
CA SER A 121 19.65 -4.82 8.68
C SER A 121 19.60 -6.32 8.32
N LEU A 122 20.33 -7.17 9.06
CA LEU A 122 20.28 -8.63 8.87
C LEU A 122 18.92 -9.21 9.25
N LEU A 123 18.34 -8.81 10.38
CA LEU A 123 17.00 -9.23 10.79
C LEU A 123 15.93 -8.81 9.76
N GLN A 124 15.99 -7.57 9.30
CA GLN A 124 15.09 -7.06 8.26
C GLN A 124 15.25 -7.84 6.96
N ALA A 125 16.49 -8.12 6.53
CA ALA A 125 16.75 -8.91 5.33
C ALA A 125 16.17 -10.33 5.45
N ALA A 126 16.30 -10.98 6.61
CA ALA A 126 15.70 -12.28 6.87
C ALA A 126 14.17 -12.25 6.78
N ASN A 127 13.53 -11.19 7.29
CA ASN A 127 12.10 -11.02 7.19
C ASN A 127 11.64 -10.80 5.74
N LEU A 128 12.35 -9.98 4.98
CA LEU A 128 12.07 -9.76 3.56
C LEU A 128 12.26 -11.03 2.71
N ASP A 129 13.27 -11.83 3.01
CA ASP A 129 13.46 -13.12 2.33
C ASP A 129 12.36 -14.13 2.68
N PHE A 130 11.88 -14.15 3.91
CA PHE A 130 10.72 -14.92 4.32
C PHE A 130 9.46 -14.51 3.52
N LEU A 131 9.14 -13.22 3.45
CA LEU A 131 8.01 -12.71 2.65
C LEU A 131 8.15 -13.07 1.17
N LYS A 132 9.37 -13.00 0.63
CA LYS A 132 9.67 -13.39 -0.74
C LYS A 132 9.46 -14.89 -0.99
N ARG A 133 9.79 -15.76 -0.03
CA ARG A 133 9.50 -17.19 -0.12
C ARG A 133 7.99 -17.44 -0.06
N ALA A 134 7.30 -16.81 0.89
CA ALA A 134 5.84 -16.92 1.00
C ALA A 134 5.11 -16.47 -0.28
N ALA A 135 5.63 -15.45 -0.97
CA ALA A 135 5.09 -14.98 -2.25
C ALA A 135 5.19 -15.98 -3.40
N ARG A 136 6.02 -17.03 -3.29
CA ARG A 136 6.09 -18.11 -4.31
C ARG A 136 4.87 -19.01 -4.25
N ASP A 137 4.40 -19.31 -3.04
CA ASP A 137 3.27 -20.20 -2.82
C ASP A 137 1.94 -19.45 -2.92
N LEU A 138 1.88 -18.25 -2.34
CA LEU A 138 0.73 -17.37 -2.40
C LEU A 138 1.18 -15.96 -2.83
N PRO A 139 1.18 -15.66 -4.14
CA PRO A 139 1.64 -14.39 -4.67
C PRO A 139 0.89 -13.20 -4.09
N TYR A 140 1.61 -12.10 -3.86
CA TYR A 140 0.98 -10.81 -3.62
C TYR A 140 0.38 -10.27 -4.92
N ARG A 141 -0.48 -9.26 -4.81
CA ARG A 141 -1.16 -8.66 -5.95
C ARG A 141 -0.62 -7.26 -6.21
N GLN A 142 -0.34 -6.99 -7.48
CA GLN A 142 -0.14 -5.63 -7.99
C GLN A 142 -1.30 -5.28 -8.91
N THR A 143 -1.91 -4.15 -8.67
CA THR A 143 -3.07 -3.66 -9.44
C THR A 143 -2.74 -2.33 -10.10
N VAL A 144 -3.18 -2.18 -11.33
CA VAL A 144 -3.06 -0.94 -12.10
C VAL A 144 -4.36 -0.70 -12.84
N LEU A 145 -4.94 0.49 -12.68
CA LEU A 145 -6.08 0.93 -13.47
C LEU A 145 -5.61 1.90 -14.54
N THR A 146 -5.93 1.60 -15.78
CA THR A 146 -5.66 2.50 -16.91
C THR A 146 -6.96 2.82 -17.65
N MET A 147 -7.08 4.06 -18.10
CA MET A 147 -8.19 4.52 -18.93
C MET A 147 -7.65 4.91 -20.32
N TRP A 148 -8.26 4.35 -21.35
CA TRP A 148 -7.93 4.59 -22.74
C TRP A 148 -9.07 5.32 -23.41
N VAL A 149 -8.81 6.47 -24.03
CA VAL A 149 -9.83 7.32 -24.64
C VAL A 149 -9.56 7.47 -26.13
N ARG A 150 -10.38 6.78 -26.94
CA ARG A 150 -10.31 6.81 -28.41
C ARG A 150 -11.32 7.81 -28.96
N ILE A 151 -10.83 8.78 -29.72
CA ILE A 151 -11.64 9.77 -30.43
C ILE A 151 -11.73 9.39 -31.91
N PRO A 152 -12.93 9.36 -32.51
CA PRO A 152 -13.09 9.02 -33.92
C PRO A 152 -12.42 10.05 -34.83
N PRO A 153 -12.04 9.63 -36.06
CA PRO A 153 -11.48 10.54 -37.04
C PRO A 153 -12.49 11.62 -37.46
N PRO A 154 -12.03 12.80 -37.89
CA PRO A 154 -12.92 13.81 -38.46
C PRO A 154 -13.62 13.26 -39.70
N GLN A 155 -14.94 13.53 -39.84
CA GLN A 155 -15.87 12.94 -40.82
C GLN A 155 -15.47 13.05 -42.31
N ARG A 156 -14.37 13.74 -42.67
CA ARG A 156 -13.96 13.97 -44.08
C ARG A 156 -12.86 13.04 -44.61
N ALA A 157 -12.34 12.13 -43.85
CA ALA A 157 -11.43 11.12 -44.40
C ALA A 157 -12.26 9.95 -44.98
N SER A 158 -12.59 10.00 -46.25
CA SER A 158 -13.22 8.87 -46.90
C SER A 158 -12.19 7.73 -47.01
N SER A 159 -12.18 6.83 -46.02
CA SER A 159 -11.44 5.56 -46.07
C SER A 159 -11.68 4.77 -47.36
N THR A 160 -12.83 4.97 -48.01
CA THR A 160 -13.24 4.38 -49.29
C THR A 160 -12.37 4.77 -50.47
N VAL A 161 -11.79 5.99 -50.50
CA VAL A 161 -10.98 6.42 -51.66
C VAL A 161 -9.57 5.82 -51.61
N ILE A 162 -8.99 5.69 -50.43
CA ILE A 162 -7.67 5.09 -50.25
C ILE A 162 -7.72 3.57 -50.41
N ALA A 163 -8.74 2.93 -49.84
CA ALA A 163 -8.99 1.51 -50.00
C ALA A 163 -9.22 1.13 -51.49
N LEU A 164 -9.85 2.02 -52.24
CA LEU A 164 -10.03 1.83 -53.69
C LEU A 164 -8.72 1.95 -54.47
N ALA A 165 -7.79 2.82 -54.09
CA ALA A 165 -6.50 2.96 -54.73
C ALA A 165 -5.60 1.74 -54.46
N ASP A 166 -5.61 1.28 -53.20
CA ASP A 166 -4.84 0.11 -52.79
C ASP A 166 -5.39 -1.18 -53.38
N PHE A 167 -6.72 -1.28 -53.44
CA PHE A 167 -7.39 -2.37 -54.15
C PHE A 167 -7.07 -2.42 -55.64
N LYS A 168 -7.04 -1.27 -56.31
CA LYS A 168 -6.65 -1.17 -57.74
C LYS A 168 -5.19 -1.60 -57.93
N SER A 169 -4.29 -1.23 -56.97
CA SER A 169 -2.89 -1.62 -57.00
C SER A 169 -2.75 -3.13 -56.80
N ALA A 170 -3.38 -3.69 -55.75
CA ALA A 170 -3.36 -5.13 -55.47
C ALA A 170 -3.98 -5.95 -56.67
N LEU A 171 -5.06 -5.46 -57.25
CA LEU A 171 -5.72 -6.08 -58.39
C LEU A 171 -4.78 -6.07 -59.61
N ARG A 172 -4.05 -4.96 -59.88
CA ARG A 172 -3.09 -4.86 -60.98
C ARG A 172 -1.92 -5.84 -60.76
N THR A 173 -1.45 -5.99 -59.51
CA THR A 173 -0.38 -6.92 -59.16
C THR A 173 -0.85 -8.37 -59.38
N GLU A 174 -2.04 -8.71 -58.99
CA GLU A 174 -2.61 -10.05 -59.18
C GLU A 174 -2.85 -10.38 -60.64
N ILE A 175 -3.33 -9.41 -61.42
CA ILE A 175 -3.46 -9.57 -62.87
C ILE A 175 -2.11 -9.82 -63.55
N LYS A 176 -1.04 -9.12 -63.09
CA LYS A 176 0.30 -9.31 -63.65
C LYS A 176 0.94 -10.65 -63.28
N SER A 177 0.68 -11.17 -62.05
CA SER A 177 1.29 -12.39 -61.57
C SER A 177 0.51 -13.65 -61.94
N ASN A 178 -0.84 -13.64 -61.93
CA ASN A 178 -1.69 -14.83 -61.99
C ASN A 178 -2.76 -14.78 -63.09
N GLY A 179 -2.79 -13.69 -63.83
CA GLY A 179 -3.71 -13.52 -64.96
C GLY A 179 -5.11 -12.98 -64.55
N PHE A 180 -5.83 -12.50 -65.56
CA PHE A 180 -7.11 -11.79 -65.37
C PHE A 180 -8.22 -12.68 -64.72
N ALA A 181 -8.29 -13.94 -65.12
CA ALA A 181 -9.32 -14.88 -64.60
C ALA A 181 -9.10 -15.25 -63.12
N SER A 182 -7.84 -15.33 -62.63
CA SER A 182 -7.53 -15.52 -61.23
C SER A 182 -7.86 -14.28 -60.41
N ALA A 183 -7.49 -13.12 -60.92
CA ALA A 183 -7.79 -11.84 -60.27
C ALA A 183 -9.31 -11.63 -60.05
N LEU A 184 -10.13 -11.99 -61.01
CA LEU A 184 -11.61 -11.91 -60.92
C LEU A 184 -12.17 -12.85 -59.85
N ARG A 185 -11.62 -14.07 -59.73
CA ARG A 185 -12.06 -15.03 -58.69
C ARG A 185 -11.62 -14.61 -57.28
N GLN A 186 -10.51 -13.94 -57.17
CA GLN A 186 -9.96 -13.47 -55.89
C GLN A 186 -10.40 -12.03 -55.50
N MET A 187 -11.11 -11.36 -56.39
CA MET A 187 -11.54 -9.98 -56.24
C MET A 187 -12.23 -9.68 -54.87
N PRO A 188 -13.17 -10.52 -54.36
CA PRO A 188 -13.77 -10.29 -53.07
C PRO A 188 -12.76 -10.41 -51.90
N ARG A 189 -11.84 -11.40 -52.03
CA ARG A 189 -10.79 -11.58 -50.97
C ARG A 189 -9.75 -10.49 -51.02
N LEU A 190 -9.34 -10.04 -52.18
CA LEU A 190 -8.44 -8.90 -52.37
C LEU A 190 -9.06 -7.61 -51.86
N TYR A 191 -10.33 -7.40 -52.09
CA TYR A 191 -11.03 -6.22 -51.56
C TYR A 191 -11.11 -6.21 -50.03
N THR A 192 -11.48 -7.32 -49.42
CA THR A 192 -11.54 -7.41 -47.93
C THR A 192 -10.17 -7.31 -47.32
N SER A 193 -9.11 -7.97 -47.86
CA SER A 193 -7.77 -7.92 -47.32
C SER A 193 -7.11 -6.54 -47.47
N THR A 194 -7.34 -5.84 -48.58
CA THR A 194 -6.79 -4.47 -48.77
C THR A 194 -7.55 -3.43 -47.94
N ALA A 195 -8.86 -3.58 -47.76
CA ALA A 195 -9.65 -2.72 -46.89
C ALA A 195 -9.26 -2.87 -45.41
N ASP A 196 -8.95 -4.10 -45.00
CA ASP A 196 -8.52 -4.38 -43.63
C ASP A 196 -7.06 -3.95 -43.32
N ASP A 197 -6.21 -3.86 -44.35
CA ASP A 197 -4.77 -3.54 -44.23
C ASP A 197 -4.45 -2.07 -44.52
N SER A 198 -5.39 -1.32 -45.10
CA SER A 198 -5.18 0.07 -45.47
C SER A 198 -5.09 0.97 -44.23
N VAL A 199 -4.08 1.83 -44.23
CA VAL A 199 -3.90 2.89 -43.22
C VAL A 199 -4.29 4.22 -43.84
N VAL A 200 -5.17 4.96 -43.14
CA VAL A 200 -5.51 6.33 -43.54
C VAL A 200 -4.36 7.24 -43.17
N TRP A 201 -3.62 7.72 -44.17
CA TRP A 201 -2.55 8.68 -44.01
C TRP A 201 -3.09 10.09 -44.21
N PHE A 202 -2.87 10.95 -43.25
CA PHE A 202 -3.18 12.37 -43.33
C PHE A 202 -1.94 13.18 -43.68
N SER A 203 -2.15 14.37 -44.22
CA SER A 203 -1.07 15.35 -44.27
C SER A 203 -0.68 15.71 -42.81
N LEU A 204 0.56 16.17 -42.61
CA LEU A 204 1.03 16.61 -41.29
C LEU A 204 0.12 17.70 -40.69
N GLU A 205 -0.42 18.59 -41.54
CA GLU A 205 -1.34 19.63 -41.08
C GLU A 205 -2.70 19.07 -40.62
N ASP A 206 -3.23 18.08 -41.34
CA ASP A 206 -4.49 17.44 -40.98
C ASP A 206 -4.31 16.63 -39.69
N GLU A 207 -3.17 15.96 -39.50
CA GLU A 207 -2.84 15.27 -38.26
C GLU A 207 -2.74 16.26 -37.08
N LYS A 208 -2.07 17.39 -37.27
CA LYS A 208 -2.00 18.45 -36.25
C LYS A 208 -3.39 18.99 -35.90
N ARG A 209 -4.27 19.21 -36.88
CA ARG A 209 -5.65 19.66 -36.64
C ARG A 209 -6.49 18.61 -35.93
N ALA A 210 -6.39 17.35 -36.35
CA ALA A 210 -7.07 16.22 -35.69
C ALA A 210 -6.62 16.06 -34.24
N TYR A 211 -5.31 16.12 -34.00
CA TYR A 211 -4.75 16.07 -32.67
C TYR A 211 -5.19 17.26 -31.81
N ALA A 212 -5.13 18.49 -32.31
CA ALA A 212 -5.56 19.67 -31.57
C ALA A 212 -7.03 19.58 -31.14
N ARG A 213 -7.91 19.09 -32.03
CA ARG A 213 -9.32 18.84 -31.71
C ARG A 213 -9.48 17.75 -30.66
N ALA A 214 -8.83 16.61 -30.81
CA ALA A 214 -8.89 15.52 -29.85
C ALA A 214 -8.31 15.94 -28.49
N ASN A 215 -7.19 16.67 -28.50
CA ASN A 215 -6.53 17.12 -27.29
C ASN A 215 -7.37 18.14 -26.50
N SER A 216 -8.15 19.01 -27.18
CA SER A 216 -9.06 19.90 -26.46
C SER A 216 -10.11 19.12 -25.68
N PHE A 217 -10.59 18.02 -26.24
CA PHE A 217 -11.55 17.14 -25.63
C PHE A 217 -10.92 16.32 -24.47
N TRP A 218 -9.71 15.76 -24.66
CA TRP A 218 -8.98 15.06 -23.60
C TRP A 218 -8.67 15.98 -22.42
N ARG A 219 -8.26 17.22 -22.66
CA ARG A 219 -8.07 18.23 -21.60
C ARG A 219 -9.38 18.53 -20.86
N GLN A 220 -10.50 18.50 -21.54
CA GLN A 220 -11.80 18.67 -20.89
C GLN A 220 -12.08 17.48 -19.94
N ILE A 221 -11.78 16.24 -20.34
CA ILE A 221 -11.84 15.06 -19.47
C ILE A 221 -10.88 15.25 -18.27
N GLU A 222 -9.63 15.62 -18.50
CA GLU A 222 -8.61 15.82 -17.45
C GLU A 222 -9.07 16.86 -16.42
N ASN A 223 -9.64 17.96 -16.87
CA ASN A 223 -10.06 19.06 -16.00
C ASN A 223 -11.39 18.82 -15.29
N SER A 224 -12.28 18.02 -15.86
CA SER A 224 -13.62 17.75 -15.31
C SER A 224 -13.69 16.44 -14.52
N SER A 225 -12.68 15.59 -14.63
CA SER A 225 -12.63 14.31 -13.94
C SER A 225 -11.93 14.46 -12.59
N PRO A 226 -12.57 14.09 -11.48
CA PRO A 226 -11.92 14.03 -10.17
C PRO A 226 -11.14 12.72 -9.97
N LEU A 227 -11.25 11.80 -10.94
CA LEU A 227 -10.35 10.66 -11.00
C LEU A 227 -8.93 11.22 -11.23
N GLY A 228 -7.99 11.02 -10.32
CA GLY A 228 -6.60 11.41 -10.52
C GLY A 228 -6.05 10.79 -11.80
N LEU A 229 -6.01 11.57 -12.88
CA LEU A 229 -5.61 11.10 -14.21
C LEU A 229 -4.19 11.56 -14.52
N ARG A 230 -3.27 10.61 -14.64
CA ARG A 230 -1.92 10.86 -15.15
C ARG A 230 -1.82 10.38 -16.59
N ARG A 231 -1.69 11.31 -17.51
CA ARG A 231 -1.55 10.99 -18.93
C ARG A 231 -0.23 10.27 -19.20
N PHE A 232 -0.27 9.21 -20.00
CA PHE A 232 0.91 8.50 -20.45
C PHE A 232 1.77 9.34 -21.37
N THR A 233 3.06 9.24 -21.20
CA THR A 233 4.04 9.78 -22.15
C THR A 233 4.02 8.95 -23.45
N ARG A 234 4.63 9.50 -24.49
CA ARG A 234 4.80 8.82 -25.78
C ARG A 234 5.45 7.45 -25.65
N GLN A 235 6.46 7.32 -24.78
CA GLN A 235 7.17 6.07 -24.55
C GLN A 235 6.33 5.05 -23.75
N GLU A 236 5.63 5.49 -22.71
CA GLU A 236 4.75 4.64 -21.92
C GLU A 236 3.60 4.06 -22.75
N ILE A 237 3.01 4.87 -23.63
CA ILE A 237 1.95 4.39 -24.55
C ILE A 237 2.50 3.31 -25.49
N TRP A 238 3.71 3.53 -26.03
CA TRP A 238 4.38 2.55 -26.88
C TRP A 238 4.66 1.24 -26.14
N GLU A 239 5.22 1.33 -24.94
CA GLU A 239 5.50 0.18 -24.08
C GLU A 239 4.24 -0.63 -23.78
N ALA A 240 3.15 0.04 -23.41
CA ALA A 240 1.88 -0.61 -23.12
C ALA A 240 1.33 -1.37 -24.33
N VAL A 241 1.42 -0.80 -25.53
CA VAL A 241 1.02 -1.46 -26.78
C VAL A 241 1.96 -2.62 -27.10
N TYR A 242 3.27 -2.41 -26.98
CA TYR A 242 4.27 -3.42 -27.29
C TYR A 242 4.13 -4.66 -26.38
N PHE A 243 4.04 -4.47 -25.06
CA PHE A 243 3.82 -5.57 -24.11
C PHE A 243 2.44 -6.23 -24.26
N GLY A 244 1.44 -5.48 -24.69
CA GLY A 244 0.14 -6.04 -25.03
C GLY A 244 0.21 -7.02 -26.20
N GLN A 245 1.04 -6.75 -27.20
CA GLN A 245 1.21 -7.55 -28.42
C GLN A 245 2.30 -8.64 -28.29
N CYS A 246 3.26 -8.46 -27.40
CA CYS A 246 4.44 -9.31 -27.21
C CYS A 246 4.51 -9.78 -25.75
N GLN A 247 3.72 -10.79 -25.39
CA GLN A 247 3.57 -11.26 -24.00
C GLN A 247 4.86 -11.85 -23.39
N ASN A 248 5.75 -12.40 -24.25
CA ASN A 248 7.03 -12.95 -23.81
C ASN A 248 8.15 -11.91 -23.68
N ALA A 249 7.92 -10.67 -24.13
CA ALA A 249 8.94 -9.64 -24.11
C ALA A 249 9.27 -9.20 -22.67
N THR A 250 10.55 -9.00 -22.40
CA THR A 250 11.05 -8.50 -21.11
C THR A 250 11.38 -7.02 -21.15
N SER A 251 11.54 -6.45 -22.34
CA SER A 251 11.77 -5.03 -22.57
C SER A 251 11.16 -4.60 -23.90
N ALA A 252 10.66 -3.37 -23.95
CA ALA A 252 10.22 -2.77 -25.20
C ALA A 252 11.41 -2.06 -25.87
N PRO A 253 11.53 -2.10 -27.20
CA PRO A 253 12.50 -1.28 -27.91
C PRO A 253 12.11 0.19 -27.82
N LEU A 254 13.07 1.07 -28.10
CA LEU A 254 12.76 2.50 -28.25
C LEU A 254 11.75 2.69 -29.38
N LEU A 255 10.81 3.59 -29.16
CA LEU A 255 9.83 3.95 -30.18
C LEU A 255 10.54 4.44 -31.44
N PRO A 256 10.24 3.89 -32.64
CA PRO A 256 10.80 4.38 -33.89
C PRO A 256 10.41 5.84 -34.11
N ASP A 257 11.40 6.71 -34.26
CA ASP A 257 11.18 8.14 -34.45
C ASP A 257 11.30 8.52 -35.92
N ARG A 258 10.55 7.83 -36.77
CA ARG A 258 10.50 8.14 -38.22
C ARG A 258 9.08 8.56 -38.60
N PRO A 259 8.91 9.76 -39.19
CA PRO A 259 7.62 10.18 -39.71
C PRO A 259 7.09 9.18 -40.75
N GLY A 260 5.83 8.81 -40.66
CA GLY A 260 5.18 7.92 -41.62
C GLY A 260 5.49 6.43 -41.47
N CYS A 261 6.20 5.98 -40.42
CA CYS A 261 6.35 4.56 -40.17
C CYS A 261 5.06 3.94 -39.65
N ASP A 262 4.79 2.70 -40.14
CA ASP A 262 3.71 1.88 -39.58
C ASP A 262 4.27 1.08 -38.40
N LEU A 263 3.76 1.35 -37.19
CA LEU A 263 4.24 0.66 -35.99
C LEU A 263 4.03 -0.85 -36.04
N ARG A 264 3.08 -1.32 -36.85
CA ARG A 264 2.85 -2.76 -37.03
C ARG A 264 4.05 -3.47 -37.63
N ASP A 265 4.94 -2.74 -38.33
CA ASP A 265 6.18 -3.29 -38.87
C ASP A 265 7.28 -3.47 -37.79
N TYR A 266 7.15 -2.79 -36.64
CA TYR A 266 8.11 -2.83 -35.52
C TYR A 266 7.64 -3.71 -34.36
N ILE A 267 6.38 -4.11 -34.38
CA ILE A 267 5.84 -5.04 -33.39
C ILE A 267 6.08 -6.47 -33.91
N CYS A 268 7.00 -7.18 -33.31
CA CYS A 268 7.14 -8.63 -33.52
C CYS A 268 5.97 -9.32 -32.81
N ALA A 269 4.79 -9.22 -33.40
CA ALA A 269 3.58 -9.80 -32.82
C ALA A 269 3.74 -11.30 -32.64
N GLU A 270 3.50 -11.75 -31.42
CA GLU A 270 3.47 -13.17 -31.13
C GLU A 270 2.26 -13.83 -31.77
N ARG A 271 2.40 -15.11 -32.04
CA ARG A 271 1.33 -15.88 -32.68
C ARG A 271 0.19 -16.07 -31.68
N ILE A 272 -1.05 -15.77 -32.09
CA ILE A 272 -2.27 -16.10 -31.37
C ILE A 272 -2.90 -17.30 -32.04
N GLU A 273 -2.94 -18.43 -31.33
CA GLU A 273 -3.50 -19.69 -31.79
C GLU A 273 -4.68 -20.09 -30.92
N GLY A 274 -5.74 -20.59 -31.55
CA GLY A 274 -6.90 -21.08 -30.82
C GLY A 274 -6.85 -22.58 -30.62
N GLU A 275 -7.10 -23.00 -29.40
CA GLU A 275 -7.36 -24.39 -29.00
C GLU A 275 -8.84 -24.56 -28.60
N LEU A 276 -9.23 -25.70 -28.05
CA LEU A 276 -10.63 -25.99 -27.74
C LEU A 276 -11.28 -24.99 -26.77
N ASN A 277 -10.60 -24.60 -25.68
CA ASN A 277 -11.18 -23.75 -24.65
C ASN A 277 -10.31 -22.54 -24.27
N TYR A 278 -9.23 -22.28 -24.99
CA TYR A 278 -8.30 -21.18 -24.72
C TYR A 278 -7.59 -20.73 -26.00
N LEU A 279 -6.99 -19.54 -25.94
CA LEU A 279 -6.03 -19.07 -26.95
C LEU A 279 -4.62 -19.17 -26.38
N MET A 280 -3.66 -19.54 -27.23
CA MET A 280 -2.25 -19.32 -26.94
C MET A 280 -1.82 -17.97 -27.51
N HIS A 281 -1.35 -17.06 -26.66
CA HIS A 281 -0.65 -15.85 -27.08
C HIS A 281 0.80 -15.94 -26.65
N GLY A 282 1.68 -16.20 -27.61
CA GLY A 282 3.04 -16.62 -27.30
C GLY A 282 3.04 -17.90 -26.47
N ASN A 283 3.60 -17.84 -25.27
CA ASN A 283 3.69 -18.98 -24.35
C ASN A 283 2.63 -18.95 -23.22
N TYR A 284 1.62 -18.10 -23.33
CA TYR A 284 0.59 -17.95 -22.31
C TYR A 284 -0.76 -18.46 -22.81
N PRO A 285 -1.39 -19.43 -22.16
CA PRO A 285 -2.78 -19.76 -22.42
C PRO A 285 -3.69 -18.67 -21.86
N ILE A 286 -4.70 -18.27 -22.59
CA ILE A 286 -5.60 -17.16 -22.28
C ILE A 286 -7.03 -17.61 -22.42
N ALA A 287 -7.86 -17.20 -21.48
CA ALA A 287 -9.32 -17.33 -21.53
C ALA A 287 -9.99 -15.98 -21.29
N LEU A 288 -11.24 -15.87 -21.67
CA LEU A 288 -12.05 -14.68 -21.52
C LEU A 288 -13.41 -15.07 -20.94
N VAL A 289 -13.83 -14.32 -19.94
CA VAL A 289 -15.15 -14.43 -19.31
C VAL A 289 -15.89 -13.14 -19.59
N SER A 290 -17.05 -13.23 -20.22
CA SER A 290 -17.88 -12.09 -20.57
C SER A 290 -19.14 -12.03 -19.73
N LEU A 291 -19.63 -10.81 -19.47
CA LEU A 291 -20.92 -10.54 -18.86
C LEU A 291 -21.96 -10.44 -19.98
N PHE A 292 -22.98 -11.31 -19.96
CA PHE A 292 -24.03 -11.39 -20.97
C PHE A 292 -25.30 -10.64 -20.55
N THR A 293 -25.56 -10.61 -19.26
CA THR A 293 -26.68 -9.88 -18.68
C THR A 293 -26.15 -8.98 -17.59
N PRO A 294 -26.50 -7.68 -17.62
CA PRO A 294 -26.09 -6.78 -16.56
C PRO A 294 -26.77 -7.15 -15.25
N PRO A 295 -26.17 -6.79 -14.11
CA PRO A 295 -26.85 -6.84 -12.82
C PRO A 295 -28.15 -6.01 -12.88
N HIS A 296 -29.17 -6.41 -12.12
CA HIS A 296 -30.47 -5.70 -12.08
C HIS A 296 -30.38 -4.40 -11.22
N GLU A 297 -31.48 -3.66 -11.21
CA GLU A 297 -31.79 -2.29 -10.78
C GLU A 297 -31.08 -1.73 -9.51
N PHE A 298 -30.32 -2.53 -8.76
CA PHE A 298 -29.65 -2.11 -7.53
C PHE A 298 -28.17 -2.51 -7.52
N VAL A 299 -27.45 -2.15 -8.58
CA VAL A 299 -26.00 -2.27 -8.55
C VAL A 299 -25.47 -1.11 -7.72
N THR A 300 -25.03 -1.45 -6.52
CA THR A 300 -24.35 -0.50 -5.65
C THR A 300 -22.97 -0.16 -6.18
N ALA A 301 -22.45 0.98 -5.81
CA ALA A 301 -21.11 1.45 -6.21
C ALA A 301 -19.99 0.44 -5.89
N ASP A 302 -20.22 -0.43 -4.90
CA ASP A 302 -19.32 -1.47 -4.44
C ASP A 302 -19.56 -2.86 -5.06
N ALA A 303 -20.37 -2.95 -6.12
CA ALA A 303 -20.76 -4.23 -6.73
C ALA A 303 -19.57 -5.16 -7.05
N LEU A 304 -18.47 -4.60 -7.52
CA LEU A 304 -17.27 -5.35 -7.86
C LEU A 304 -16.30 -5.54 -6.68
N ARG A 305 -16.56 -4.94 -5.50
CA ARG A 305 -15.67 -5.05 -4.33
C ARG A 305 -15.44 -6.50 -3.93
N SER A 306 -16.49 -7.30 -3.87
CA SER A 306 -16.39 -8.72 -3.54
C SER A 306 -15.52 -9.49 -4.54
N LEU A 307 -15.48 -9.08 -5.80
CA LEU A 307 -14.65 -9.67 -6.84
C LEU A 307 -13.19 -9.25 -6.69
N ILE A 308 -12.93 -7.94 -6.56
CA ILE A 308 -11.56 -7.42 -6.48
C ILE A 308 -10.88 -7.68 -5.13
N ALA A 309 -11.64 -7.87 -4.05
CA ALA A 309 -11.12 -8.20 -2.71
C ALA A 309 -10.66 -9.66 -2.57
N ARG A 310 -11.02 -10.55 -3.48
CA ARG A 310 -10.75 -11.99 -3.37
C ARG A 310 -9.28 -12.30 -3.59
N ARG A 311 -8.63 -12.90 -2.59
CA ARG A 311 -7.23 -13.33 -2.65
C ARG A 311 -7.02 -14.64 -3.42
N ASP A 312 -8.08 -15.41 -3.68
CA ASP A 312 -8.02 -16.69 -4.37
C ASP A 312 -7.90 -16.57 -5.89
N PHE A 313 -8.03 -15.37 -6.46
CA PHE A 313 -7.64 -15.07 -7.83
C PHE A 313 -6.12 -14.82 -7.90
N ASN A 314 -5.34 -15.90 -7.96
CA ASN A 314 -3.88 -15.87 -7.91
C ASN A 314 -3.19 -15.86 -9.27
N THR A 315 -3.95 -15.77 -10.36
CA THR A 315 -3.45 -15.65 -11.73
C THR A 315 -3.50 -14.20 -12.22
N ARG A 316 -2.67 -13.90 -13.22
CA ARG A 316 -2.77 -12.64 -13.93
C ARG A 316 -4.14 -12.53 -14.59
N HIS A 317 -4.84 -11.44 -14.35
CA HIS A 317 -6.11 -11.15 -15.02
C HIS A 317 -6.30 -9.66 -15.25
N THR A 318 -7.17 -9.32 -16.18
CA THR A 318 -7.52 -7.92 -16.46
C THR A 318 -9.02 -7.81 -16.64
N ILE A 319 -9.68 -7.03 -15.78
CA ILE A 319 -11.09 -6.65 -15.94
C ILE A 319 -11.11 -5.48 -16.90
N ILE A 320 -11.92 -5.58 -17.94
CA ILE A 320 -12.06 -4.57 -18.98
C ILE A 320 -13.52 -4.15 -19.06
N THR A 321 -13.72 -2.84 -18.92
CA THR A 321 -15.02 -2.21 -19.16
C THR A 321 -14.87 -1.20 -20.28
N GLU A 322 -15.66 -1.35 -21.33
CA GLU A 322 -15.63 -0.50 -22.51
C GLU A 322 -16.96 0.20 -22.69
N TYR A 323 -16.92 1.50 -22.82
CA TYR A 323 -18.06 2.38 -23.03
C TYR A 323 -18.01 2.97 -24.44
N LEU A 324 -18.96 2.60 -25.27
CA LEU A 324 -19.10 3.14 -26.61
C LEU A 324 -20.11 4.30 -26.57
N PHE A 325 -19.73 5.44 -27.14
CA PHE A 325 -20.58 6.62 -27.22
C PHE A 325 -21.19 6.74 -28.61
N PRO A 326 -22.41 6.22 -28.81
CA PRO A 326 -23.09 6.29 -30.07
C PRO A 326 -23.80 7.66 -30.24
N GLU A 327 -24.34 7.90 -31.41
CA GLU A 327 -25.27 8.99 -31.61
C GLU A 327 -26.58 8.73 -30.83
N GLN A 328 -26.78 9.45 -29.70
CA GLN A 328 -27.88 9.20 -28.75
C GLN A 328 -29.25 9.14 -29.41
N ARG A 329 -29.51 9.96 -30.43
CA ARG A 329 -30.77 9.91 -31.20
C ARG A 329 -31.00 8.56 -31.86
N LYS A 330 -29.98 7.86 -32.31
CA LYS A 330 -30.06 6.55 -32.91
C LYS A 330 -30.38 5.47 -31.88
N GLU A 331 -29.70 5.54 -30.73
CA GLU A 331 -29.92 4.57 -29.66
C GLU A 331 -31.30 4.73 -29.01
N THR A 332 -31.74 5.96 -28.78
CA THR A 332 -33.13 6.20 -28.33
C THR A 332 -34.17 5.61 -29.31
N LYS A 333 -33.96 5.76 -30.64
CA LYS A 333 -34.84 5.14 -31.62
C LYS A 333 -34.80 3.60 -31.60
N ARG A 334 -33.62 3.01 -31.27
CA ARG A 334 -33.49 1.54 -31.10
C ARG A 334 -34.23 1.09 -29.84
N LEU A 335 -34.11 1.79 -28.75
CA LEU A 335 -34.86 1.53 -27.53
C LEU A 335 -36.36 1.61 -27.76
N ASP A 336 -36.84 2.66 -28.43
CA ASP A 336 -38.25 2.82 -28.81
C ASP A 336 -38.78 1.67 -29.72
N ARG A 337 -37.92 1.15 -30.61
CA ARG A 337 -38.26 -0.03 -31.41
C ARG A 337 -38.37 -1.29 -30.55
N ARG A 338 -37.44 -1.48 -29.61
CA ARG A 338 -37.44 -2.62 -28.69
C ARG A 338 -38.65 -2.58 -27.77
N ILE A 339 -38.99 -1.42 -27.21
CA ILE A 339 -40.23 -1.23 -26.44
C ILE A 339 -41.45 -1.63 -27.25
N ARG A 340 -41.56 -1.18 -28.51
CA ARG A 340 -42.65 -1.54 -29.40
C ARG A 340 -42.68 -3.04 -29.71
N GLN A 341 -41.55 -3.66 -29.92
CA GLN A 341 -41.43 -5.10 -30.17
C GLN A 341 -41.90 -5.91 -28.97
N VAL A 342 -41.36 -5.63 -27.77
CA VAL A 342 -41.76 -6.29 -26.52
C VAL A 342 -43.25 -6.11 -26.28
N LYS A 343 -43.80 -4.90 -26.46
CA LYS A 343 -45.24 -4.64 -26.36
C LYS A 343 -46.04 -5.50 -27.31
N ARG A 344 -45.64 -5.67 -28.58
CA ARG A 344 -46.34 -6.48 -29.57
C ARG A 344 -46.29 -7.98 -29.27
N THR A 345 -45.17 -8.46 -28.75
CA THR A 345 -44.92 -9.89 -28.47
C THR A 345 -45.68 -10.36 -27.24
N PHE A 346 -45.72 -9.54 -26.20
CA PHE A 346 -46.19 -9.94 -24.87
C PHE A 346 -47.58 -9.44 -24.51
N THR A 347 -48.17 -8.47 -25.24
CA THR A 347 -49.58 -8.01 -25.02
C THR A 347 -50.64 -9.02 -25.42
N LYS A 348 -50.28 -10.09 -26.11
CA LYS A 348 -51.20 -11.14 -26.51
C LYS A 348 -51.33 -12.31 -25.52
N ARG A 349 -50.56 -12.34 -24.46
CA ARG A 349 -50.60 -13.33 -23.38
C ARG A 349 -50.28 -12.65 -22.07
N ASP A 350 -51.01 -12.99 -20.99
CA ASP A 350 -50.63 -12.60 -19.62
C ASP A 350 -49.25 -13.22 -19.24
N ASN A 351 -48.19 -12.50 -19.54
CA ASN A 351 -46.82 -12.90 -19.22
C ASN A 351 -46.22 -11.87 -18.27
N PRO A 352 -46.06 -12.22 -16.98
CA PRO A 352 -45.50 -11.32 -15.97
C PRO A 352 -44.06 -10.88 -16.29
N GLU A 353 -43.24 -11.75 -16.91
CA GLU A 353 -41.88 -11.43 -17.33
C GLU A 353 -41.85 -10.37 -18.44
N GLY A 354 -42.72 -10.48 -19.42
CA GLY A 354 -42.86 -9.47 -20.46
C GLY A 354 -43.39 -8.13 -19.96
N ALA A 355 -44.23 -8.15 -18.93
CA ALA A 355 -44.69 -6.93 -18.25
C ALA A 355 -43.58 -6.26 -17.43
N ALA A 356 -42.72 -7.06 -16.75
CA ALA A 356 -41.55 -6.57 -16.03
C ALA A 356 -40.52 -5.97 -17.00
N ALA A 357 -40.18 -6.69 -18.09
CA ALA A 357 -39.26 -6.20 -19.12
C ALA A 357 -39.75 -4.89 -19.77
N LEU A 358 -41.04 -4.76 -19.99
CA LEU A 358 -41.63 -3.53 -20.56
C LEU A 358 -41.55 -2.35 -19.56
N ARG A 359 -41.74 -2.60 -18.27
CA ARG A 359 -41.60 -1.58 -17.24
C ARG A 359 -40.16 -1.09 -17.16
N SER A 360 -39.19 -2.00 -17.10
CA SER A 360 -37.75 -1.68 -17.07
C SER A 360 -37.33 -0.84 -18.30
N LEU A 361 -37.67 -1.28 -19.52
CA LEU A 361 -37.34 -0.53 -20.73
C LEU A 361 -37.98 0.88 -20.78
N ARG A 362 -39.17 1.05 -20.17
CA ARG A 362 -39.80 2.38 -20.07
C ARG A 362 -39.12 3.25 -19.06
N ALA A 363 -38.73 2.72 -17.88
CA ALA A 363 -37.97 3.44 -16.90
C ALA A 363 -36.66 4.00 -17.50
N VAL A 364 -35.89 3.15 -18.18
CA VAL A 364 -34.68 3.58 -18.92
C VAL A 364 -35.01 4.69 -19.95
N ARG A 365 -36.14 4.56 -20.67
CA ARG A 365 -36.55 5.55 -21.66
C ARG A 365 -36.87 6.90 -21.02
N ASP A 366 -37.53 6.89 -19.86
CA ASP A 366 -37.95 8.09 -19.14
C ASP A 366 -36.73 8.80 -18.52
N GLU A 367 -35.73 8.05 -18.00
CA GLU A 367 -34.44 8.58 -17.50
C GLU A 367 -33.65 9.29 -18.61
N VAL A 368 -33.55 8.65 -19.80
CA VAL A 368 -32.90 9.26 -20.97
C VAL A 368 -33.68 10.49 -21.48
N ALA A 369 -35.01 10.49 -21.38
CA ALA A 369 -35.85 11.62 -21.80
C ALA A 369 -35.67 12.84 -20.91
N GLY A 370 -35.31 12.65 -19.61
CA GLY A 370 -34.97 13.70 -18.67
C GLY A 370 -33.63 14.40 -18.93
N ALA A 371 -32.89 14.04 -19.98
CA ALA A 371 -31.62 14.56 -20.44
C ALA A 371 -30.46 14.51 -19.37
N ARG A 372 -30.60 13.64 -18.36
CA ARG A 372 -29.62 13.45 -17.33
C ARG A 372 -28.71 12.25 -17.58
N GLU A 373 -29.14 11.30 -18.41
CA GLU A 373 -28.52 10.02 -18.67
C GLU A 373 -28.25 9.79 -20.15
N SER A 374 -27.17 9.07 -20.44
CA SER A 374 -26.84 8.61 -21.80
C SER A 374 -27.01 7.10 -21.90
N LEU A 375 -27.56 6.62 -23.04
CA LEU A 375 -27.54 5.18 -23.35
C LEU A 375 -26.15 4.80 -23.84
N LEU A 376 -25.51 3.90 -23.13
CA LEU A 376 -24.15 3.45 -23.44
C LEU A 376 -24.13 1.94 -23.71
N PRO A 377 -23.87 1.52 -24.96
CA PRO A 377 -23.43 0.16 -25.22
C PRO A 377 -22.12 -0.09 -24.49
N THR A 378 -22.17 -0.96 -23.50
CA THR A 378 -21.07 -1.26 -22.60
C THR A 378 -20.66 -2.71 -22.75
N ARG A 379 -19.36 -3.00 -22.83
CA ARG A 379 -18.83 -4.35 -22.80
C ARG A 379 -18.07 -4.56 -21.51
N PHE A 380 -18.34 -5.66 -20.83
CA PHE A 380 -17.62 -6.07 -19.64
C PHE A 380 -17.10 -7.49 -19.85
N TYR A 381 -15.79 -7.65 -19.72
CA TYR A 381 -15.16 -8.95 -19.81
C TYR A 381 -13.87 -8.99 -19.00
N VAL A 382 -13.49 -10.19 -18.61
CA VAL A 382 -12.27 -10.46 -17.85
C VAL A 382 -11.36 -11.35 -18.68
N ILE A 383 -10.15 -10.88 -18.94
CA ILE A 383 -9.10 -11.71 -19.53
C ILE A 383 -8.37 -12.40 -18.39
N LEU A 384 -8.28 -13.72 -18.44
CA LEU A 384 -7.47 -14.53 -17.54
C LEU A 384 -6.27 -15.09 -18.30
N TYR A 385 -5.08 -15.01 -17.69
CA TYR A 385 -3.85 -15.52 -18.24
C TYR A 385 -3.38 -16.68 -17.38
N GLY A 386 -3.11 -17.81 -18.00
CA GLY A 386 -2.37 -18.89 -17.35
C GLY A 386 -0.91 -18.53 -17.15
N ASP A 387 -0.17 -19.35 -16.44
CA ASP A 387 1.27 -19.21 -16.28
C ASP A 387 2.01 -19.49 -17.59
N ARG A 388 3.18 -18.86 -17.76
CA ARG A 388 4.03 -19.07 -18.93
C ARG A 388 4.45 -20.53 -19.03
N ALA A 389 4.15 -21.18 -20.14
CA ALA A 389 4.46 -22.57 -20.39
C ALA A 389 5.64 -22.72 -21.35
N ARG A 390 6.68 -23.42 -20.97
CA ARG A 390 7.89 -23.71 -21.79
C ARG A 390 7.87 -25.10 -22.36
N ASN A 391 7.04 -25.97 -21.81
CA ASN A 391 6.89 -27.37 -22.22
C ASN A 391 5.44 -27.84 -21.98
N LEU A 392 5.12 -29.05 -22.44
CA LEU A 392 3.76 -29.63 -22.34
C LEU A 392 3.28 -29.85 -20.91
N ILE A 393 4.17 -30.18 -19.99
CA ILE A 393 3.81 -30.44 -18.59
C ILE A 393 3.38 -29.13 -17.95
N GLU A 394 4.18 -28.06 -18.12
CA GLU A 394 3.84 -26.74 -17.65
C GLU A 394 2.55 -26.22 -18.29
N LEU A 395 2.37 -26.49 -19.60
CA LEU A 395 1.15 -26.07 -20.30
C LEU A 395 -0.10 -26.75 -19.74
N ARG A 396 -0.07 -28.05 -19.49
CA ARG A 396 -1.21 -28.78 -18.88
C ARG A 396 -1.55 -28.21 -17.51
N LYS A 397 -0.55 -28.04 -16.65
CA LYS A 397 -0.75 -27.44 -15.31
C LYS A 397 -1.30 -26.02 -15.42
N SER A 398 -0.79 -25.22 -16.36
CA SER A 398 -1.26 -23.86 -16.58
C SER A 398 -2.70 -23.81 -17.06
N ILE A 399 -3.12 -24.76 -17.92
CA ILE A 399 -4.52 -24.87 -18.39
C ILE A 399 -5.44 -25.30 -17.26
N GLU A 400 -5.06 -26.29 -16.46
CA GLU A 400 -5.85 -26.73 -15.29
C GLU A 400 -6.08 -25.57 -14.32
N THR A 401 -5.03 -24.79 -14.00
CA THR A 401 -5.15 -23.59 -13.17
C THR A 401 -6.02 -22.54 -13.84
N LEU A 402 -5.89 -22.32 -15.14
CA LEU A 402 -6.69 -21.35 -15.88
C LEU A 402 -8.18 -21.73 -15.87
N ASP A 403 -8.50 -23.01 -16.04
CA ASP A 403 -9.87 -23.52 -16.02
C ASP A 403 -10.51 -23.30 -14.65
N GLU A 404 -9.79 -23.65 -13.56
CA GLU A 404 -10.24 -23.40 -12.18
C GLU A 404 -10.48 -21.90 -11.92
N GLN A 405 -9.59 -21.03 -12.40
CA GLN A 405 -9.73 -19.59 -12.22
C GLN A 405 -10.89 -19.01 -13.06
N CYS A 406 -11.16 -19.57 -14.24
CA CYS A 406 -12.34 -19.21 -15.04
C CYS A 406 -13.64 -19.57 -14.33
N GLU A 407 -13.75 -20.77 -13.77
CA GLU A 407 -14.92 -21.20 -12.99
C GLU A 407 -15.17 -20.31 -11.78
N LYS A 408 -14.11 -19.99 -11.02
CA LYS A 408 -14.18 -19.05 -9.89
C LYS A 408 -14.65 -17.66 -10.35
N MET A 409 -14.15 -17.16 -11.46
CA MET A 409 -14.51 -15.86 -12.02
C MET A 409 -15.97 -15.83 -12.46
N VAL A 410 -16.42 -16.84 -13.19
CA VAL A 410 -17.83 -16.98 -13.62
C VAL A 410 -18.73 -17.05 -12.39
N SER A 411 -18.38 -17.87 -11.40
CA SER A 411 -19.15 -17.98 -10.14
C SER A 411 -19.23 -16.65 -9.41
N ALA A 412 -18.12 -15.90 -9.31
CA ALA A 412 -18.10 -14.61 -8.65
C ALA A 412 -18.94 -13.55 -9.35
N LEU A 413 -18.89 -13.50 -10.69
CA LEU A 413 -19.72 -12.57 -11.47
C LEU A 413 -21.20 -12.92 -11.40
N ARG A 414 -21.57 -14.20 -11.34
CA ARG A 414 -22.95 -14.65 -11.17
C ARG A 414 -23.52 -14.39 -9.76
N GLN A 415 -22.67 -14.06 -8.78
CA GLN A 415 -23.12 -13.61 -7.45
C GLN A 415 -23.71 -12.19 -7.50
N LEU A 416 -23.41 -11.41 -8.54
CA LEU A 416 -24.04 -10.12 -8.75
C LEU A 416 -25.54 -10.35 -9.08
N PRO A 417 -26.48 -9.68 -8.40
CA PRO A 417 -27.91 -9.94 -8.56
C PRO A 417 -28.36 -9.80 -10.03
N GLY A 418 -28.89 -10.89 -10.59
CA GLY A 418 -29.39 -10.91 -11.97
C GLY A 418 -28.33 -10.96 -13.08
N ALA A 419 -27.05 -10.91 -12.72
CA ALA A 419 -26.00 -11.02 -13.71
C ALA A 419 -25.84 -12.45 -14.25
N ASN A 420 -25.59 -12.56 -15.57
CA ASN A 420 -25.14 -13.81 -16.18
C ASN A 420 -23.77 -13.61 -16.84
N ALA A 421 -22.82 -14.42 -16.45
CA ALA A 421 -21.48 -14.42 -17.00
C ALA A 421 -21.10 -15.83 -17.44
N GLU A 422 -20.37 -15.93 -18.55
CA GLU A 422 -19.92 -17.19 -19.10
C GLU A 422 -18.50 -17.05 -19.67
N ARG A 423 -17.79 -18.17 -19.71
CA ARG A 423 -16.55 -18.27 -20.45
C ARG A 423 -16.84 -18.27 -21.95
N GLU A 424 -16.09 -17.46 -22.69
CA GLU A 424 -16.25 -17.37 -24.14
C GLU A 424 -15.74 -18.63 -24.85
N GLU A 425 -16.52 -19.06 -25.83
CA GLU A 425 -16.16 -20.15 -26.73
C GLU A 425 -15.01 -19.74 -27.68
N PRO A 426 -14.24 -20.69 -28.24
CA PRO A 426 -13.04 -20.40 -29.02
C PRO A 426 -13.25 -19.44 -30.19
N GLU A 427 -14.38 -19.50 -30.86
CA GLU A 427 -14.67 -18.63 -32.01
C GLU A 427 -14.94 -17.19 -31.58
N ALA A 428 -15.73 -17.01 -30.53
CA ALA A 428 -15.98 -15.70 -29.93
C ALA A 428 -14.69 -15.13 -29.28
N LEU A 429 -13.94 -15.98 -28.58
CA LEU A 429 -12.66 -15.62 -27.98
C LEU A 429 -11.66 -15.09 -29.02
N ARG A 430 -11.55 -15.74 -30.20
CA ARG A 430 -10.72 -15.26 -31.33
C ARG A 430 -11.17 -13.92 -31.89
N ALA A 431 -12.48 -13.65 -31.88
CA ALA A 431 -13.03 -12.40 -32.38
C ALA A 431 -12.85 -11.24 -31.38
N LEU A 432 -12.98 -11.52 -30.08
CA LEU A 432 -12.97 -10.51 -29.01
C LEU A 432 -11.56 -10.16 -28.53
N TYR A 433 -10.70 -11.17 -28.34
CA TYR A 433 -9.39 -10.98 -27.71
C TYR A 433 -8.49 -9.95 -28.41
N PRO A 434 -8.41 -9.87 -29.74
CA PRO A 434 -7.59 -8.86 -30.41
C PRO A 434 -7.96 -7.43 -30.00
N SER A 435 -9.23 -7.11 -29.84
CA SER A 435 -9.69 -5.79 -29.41
C SER A 435 -9.50 -5.54 -27.91
N ALA A 436 -9.29 -6.61 -27.14
CA ALA A 436 -9.02 -6.57 -25.72
C ALA A 436 -7.53 -6.30 -25.38
N ILE A 437 -6.65 -6.32 -26.38
CA ILE A 437 -5.22 -6.00 -26.19
C ILE A 437 -5.06 -4.49 -26.00
N ALA A 438 -4.15 -4.10 -25.11
CA ALA A 438 -3.91 -2.69 -24.81
C ALA A 438 -3.59 -1.88 -26.09
N GLY A 439 -4.30 -0.78 -26.26
CA GLY A 439 -4.18 0.10 -27.43
C GLY A 439 -4.92 -0.35 -28.69
N ASP A 440 -5.42 -1.58 -28.76
CA ASP A 440 -6.11 -2.12 -29.94
C ASP A 440 -7.64 -1.98 -29.85
N LEU A 441 -8.09 -0.75 -29.62
CA LEU A 441 -9.49 -0.42 -29.36
C LEU A 441 -10.31 -0.46 -30.66
N SER A 442 -11.41 -1.24 -30.64
CA SER A 442 -12.34 -1.35 -31.77
C SER A 442 -13.74 -0.86 -31.39
N PRO A 443 -14.29 0.13 -32.12
CA PRO A 443 -15.66 0.60 -31.90
C PRO A 443 -16.70 -0.31 -32.56
N LYS A 444 -16.30 -1.40 -33.19
CA LYS A 444 -17.23 -2.35 -33.84
C LYS A 444 -18.04 -3.10 -32.79
N LEU A 445 -19.35 -3.20 -33.00
CA LEU A 445 -20.23 -3.99 -32.15
C LEU A 445 -19.89 -5.48 -32.31
N THR A 446 -19.87 -6.18 -31.18
CA THR A 446 -19.47 -7.61 -31.10
C THR A 446 -20.65 -8.53 -30.74
N GLY A 447 -21.81 -7.96 -30.39
CA GLY A 447 -22.96 -8.70 -29.85
C GLY A 447 -22.84 -9.01 -28.34
N ARG A 448 -21.83 -8.44 -27.66
CA ARG A 448 -21.65 -8.54 -26.22
C ARG A 448 -21.94 -7.22 -25.50
N GLU A 449 -22.56 -6.27 -26.19
CA GLU A 449 -22.87 -4.97 -25.63
C GLU A 449 -24.13 -5.05 -24.75
N LEU A 450 -23.96 -4.67 -23.50
CA LEU A 450 -25.02 -4.34 -22.55
C LEU A 450 -25.42 -2.89 -22.84
N THR A 451 -26.69 -2.59 -23.13
CA THR A 451 -27.14 -1.21 -23.39
C THR A 451 -27.98 -0.73 -22.23
N GLU A 452 -27.41 0.06 -21.40
CA GLU A 452 -27.97 0.61 -20.15
C GLU A 452 -27.69 2.10 -20.05
N VAL A 453 -28.21 2.76 -19.01
CA VAL A 453 -27.92 4.17 -18.70
C VAL A 453 -26.53 4.32 -18.09
N SER A 454 -25.93 5.51 -18.24
CA SER A 454 -24.57 5.81 -17.81
C SER A 454 -24.32 5.54 -16.32
N THR A 455 -25.28 5.83 -15.44
CA THR A 455 -25.18 5.52 -14.02
C THR A 455 -25.12 4.01 -13.75
N SER A 456 -26.01 3.22 -14.34
CA SER A 456 -26.02 1.76 -14.10
C SER A 456 -24.72 1.10 -14.55
N VAL A 457 -24.14 1.50 -15.69
CA VAL A 457 -22.91 0.88 -16.19
C VAL A 457 -21.64 1.38 -15.50
N ALA A 458 -21.69 2.55 -14.84
CA ALA A 458 -20.55 3.06 -14.09
C ALA A 458 -20.08 2.06 -13.00
N ALA A 459 -21.03 1.36 -12.36
CA ALA A 459 -20.74 0.35 -11.34
C ALA A 459 -19.95 -0.88 -11.87
N LEU A 460 -19.89 -1.05 -13.20
CA LEU A 460 -19.10 -2.10 -13.83
C LEU A 460 -17.61 -1.73 -14.01
N THR A 461 -17.19 -0.56 -13.57
CA THR A 461 -15.77 -0.18 -13.60
C THR A 461 -15.18 -0.25 -12.18
N PRO A 462 -14.27 -1.16 -11.90
CA PRO A 462 -13.60 -1.20 -10.61
C PRO A 462 -12.69 0.02 -10.46
N THR A 463 -13.00 0.89 -9.51
CA THR A 463 -12.19 2.08 -9.17
C THR A 463 -11.55 1.96 -7.80
N GLU A 464 -11.79 0.84 -7.11
CA GLU A 464 -11.35 0.56 -5.77
C GLU A 464 -10.02 -0.19 -5.73
N ASP A 465 -9.18 0.11 -4.77
CA ASP A 465 -7.96 -0.64 -4.49
C ASP A 465 -7.57 -0.49 -3.02
N SER A 466 -6.65 -1.34 -2.58
CA SER A 466 -5.92 -1.17 -1.33
C SER A 466 -4.89 -0.05 -1.46
N TRP A 467 -4.57 0.58 -0.35
CA TRP A 467 -3.53 1.61 -0.29
C TRP A 467 -2.20 1.12 -0.86
N ARG A 468 -1.56 1.95 -1.68
CA ARG A 468 -0.28 1.59 -2.33
C ARG A 468 0.93 1.66 -1.40
N GLY A 469 0.81 2.38 -0.29
CA GLY A 469 1.91 2.59 0.64
C GLY A 469 3.01 3.52 0.12
N ALA A 470 4.10 3.58 0.88
CA ALA A 470 5.26 4.38 0.57
C ALA A 470 6.10 3.75 -0.56
N PRO A 471 6.68 4.55 -1.47
CA PRO A 471 7.55 4.05 -2.54
C PRO A 471 8.89 3.51 -2.01
N CYS A 472 9.39 4.04 -0.88
CA CYS A 472 10.62 3.62 -0.22
C CYS A 472 10.35 3.28 1.26
N PRO A 473 9.62 2.23 1.55
CA PRO A 473 9.13 1.95 2.89
C PRO A 473 10.22 1.43 3.83
N HIS A 474 10.04 1.62 5.13
CA HIS A 474 10.84 0.96 6.16
C HIS A 474 10.30 -0.43 6.47
N THR A 475 8.99 -0.57 6.58
CA THR A 475 8.29 -1.80 6.93
C THR A 475 7.37 -2.24 5.80
N LEU A 476 7.26 -3.53 5.58
CA LEU A 476 6.31 -4.15 4.67
C LEU A 476 5.28 -4.94 5.46
N LEU A 477 4.00 -4.70 5.15
CA LEU A 477 2.87 -5.46 5.66
C LEU A 477 2.04 -5.99 4.48
N SER A 478 1.39 -7.12 4.64
CA SER A 478 0.42 -7.61 3.66
C SER A 478 -0.99 -7.16 4.02
N THR A 479 -1.87 -6.98 3.03
CA THR A 479 -3.30 -6.75 3.26
C THR A 479 -4.06 -8.07 3.20
N VAL A 480 -5.27 -8.10 3.74
CA VAL A 480 -6.15 -9.27 3.60
C VAL A 480 -6.55 -9.52 2.15
N THR A 481 -6.54 -8.50 1.31
CA THR A 481 -6.75 -8.59 -0.15
C THR A 481 -5.55 -9.18 -0.90
N GLY A 482 -4.43 -9.41 -0.20
CA GLY A 482 -3.21 -9.99 -0.76
C GLY A 482 -2.26 -8.98 -1.39
N ARG A 483 -2.40 -7.68 -1.12
CA ARG A 483 -1.44 -6.67 -1.53
C ARG A 483 -0.32 -6.53 -0.51
N LEU A 484 0.88 -6.26 -0.99
CA LEU A 484 1.99 -5.86 -0.14
C LEU A 484 2.04 -4.33 -0.12
N ILE A 485 1.96 -3.76 1.07
CA ILE A 485 2.04 -2.32 1.29
C ILE A 485 3.29 -1.96 2.08
N GLY A 486 3.86 -0.84 1.72
CA GLY A 486 5.03 -0.30 2.38
C GLY A 486 4.68 0.86 3.29
N ILE A 487 5.26 0.89 4.49
CA ILE A 487 5.07 1.96 5.46
C ILE A 487 6.39 2.68 5.70
N ASP A 488 6.37 4.00 5.52
CA ASP A 488 7.43 4.91 5.95
C ASP A 488 6.86 5.83 7.04
N LEU A 489 7.20 5.54 8.30
CA LEU A 489 6.69 6.27 9.45
C LEU A 489 7.19 7.73 9.52
N PHE A 490 8.20 8.09 8.74
CA PHE A 490 8.79 9.43 8.70
C PHE A 490 8.34 10.25 7.48
N ASP A 491 7.64 9.66 6.51
CA ASP A 491 7.07 10.37 5.37
C ASP A 491 5.79 11.12 5.78
N ARG A 492 5.90 12.42 5.98
CA ARG A 492 4.79 13.27 6.43
C ARG A 492 3.71 13.49 5.37
N ASN A 493 3.97 13.17 4.13
CA ASN A 493 2.95 13.23 3.07
C ASN A 493 1.97 12.06 3.20
N GLN A 494 2.44 10.92 3.70
CA GLN A 494 1.64 9.71 3.86
C GLN A 494 1.22 9.48 5.32
N ILE A 495 2.12 9.75 6.26
CA ILE A 495 1.91 9.60 7.70
C ILE A 495 1.91 10.99 8.34
N PRO A 496 0.75 11.69 8.34
CA PRO A 496 0.69 13.10 8.71
C PRO A 496 0.98 13.35 10.19
N SER A 497 0.68 12.38 11.05
CA SER A 497 0.90 12.50 12.50
C SER A 497 2.24 11.88 12.93
N PRO A 498 3.04 12.54 13.77
CA PRO A 498 4.20 11.93 14.40
C PRO A 498 3.81 10.98 15.53
N LEU A 499 2.54 10.97 15.94
CA LEU A 499 2.00 10.16 17.01
C LEU A 499 1.25 8.98 16.41
N ILE A 500 1.70 7.78 16.76
CA ILE A 500 1.20 6.51 16.23
C ILE A 500 0.67 5.69 17.39
N HIS A 501 -0.53 5.17 17.27
CA HIS A 501 -1.19 4.37 18.28
C HIS A 501 -1.28 2.90 17.84
N ILE A 502 -0.89 1.98 18.72
CA ILE A 502 -1.09 0.54 18.52
C ILE A 502 -2.00 0.05 19.66
N ILE A 503 -3.24 -0.30 19.33
CA ILE A 503 -4.26 -0.67 20.31
C ILE A 503 -4.70 -2.10 20.02
N ALA A 504 -4.45 -3.03 20.94
CA ALA A 504 -4.88 -4.41 20.77
C ALA A 504 -5.05 -5.11 22.13
N ALA A 505 -6.01 -6.00 22.21
CA ALA A 505 -6.17 -6.87 23.39
C ALA A 505 -4.88 -7.66 23.70
N PRO A 506 -4.71 -8.17 24.92
CA PRO A 506 -3.57 -9.01 25.27
C PRO A 506 -3.36 -10.14 24.25
N ARG A 507 -2.11 -10.42 23.89
CA ARG A 507 -1.71 -11.38 22.85
C ARG A 507 -2.19 -11.03 21.42
N GLY A 508 -2.61 -9.77 21.17
CA GLY A 508 -3.00 -9.27 19.86
C GLY A 508 -1.84 -8.91 18.93
N GLY A 509 -0.58 -9.04 19.37
CA GLY A 509 0.61 -8.77 18.56
C GLY A 509 1.13 -7.33 18.61
N LYS A 510 0.61 -6.47 19.51
CA LYS A 510 1.00 -5.05 19.59
C LYS A 510 2.49 -4.82 19.83
N SER A 511 3.06 -5.46 20.87
CA SER A 511 4.48 -5.29 21.22
C SER A 511 5.40 -5.82 20.14
N ILE A 512 4.99 -6.89 19.44
CA ILE A 512 5.74 -7.46 18.31
C ILE A 512 5.75 -6.49 17.11
N LEU A 513 4.61 -5.87 16.79
CA LEU A 513 4.54 -4.87 15.72
C LEU A 513 5.39 -3.63 16.06
N MET A 514 5.32 -3.16 17.32
CA MET A 514 6.11 -2.05 17.81
C MET A 514 7.62 -2.36 17.72
N ALA A 515 8.04 -3.56 18.14
CA ALA A 515 9.43 -4.00 18.09
C ALA A 515 9.93 -4.16 16.63
N GLN A 516 9.07 -4.59 15.69
CA GLN A 516 9.44 -4.58 14.28
C GLN A 516 9.65 -3.17 13.78
N PHE A 517 8.78 -2.22 14.10
CA PHE A 517 9.00 -0.82 13.71
C PHE A 517 10.32 -0.28 14.23
N ALA A 518 10.69 -0.58 15.48
CA ALA A 518 11.98 -0.23 16.05
C ALA A 518 13.16 -0.79 15.25
N GLY A 519 13.13 -2.09 14.98
CA GLY A 519 14.17 -2.78 14.20
C GLY A 519 14.27 -2.25 12.76
N ASP A 520 13.16 -2.01 12.11
CA ASP A 520 13.09 -1.52 10.74
C ASP A 520 13.58 -0.06 10.61
N VAL A 521 13.32 0.78 11.60
CA VAL A 521 13.85 2.16 11.68
C VAL A 521 15.38 2.13 11.78
N LEU A 522 15.93 1.31 12.67
CA LEU A 522 17.38 1.14 12.83
C LEU A 522 18.04 0.55 11.58
N ALA A 523 17.36 -0.37 10.91
CA ALA A 523 17.86 -1.01 9.69
C ALA A 523 17.87 -0.08 8.47
N SER A 524 16.88 0.81 8.37
CA SER A 524 16.60 1.55 7.13
C SER A 524 17.13 2.99 7.15
N LEU A 525 17.27 3.60 8.32
CA LEU A 525 17.64 5.02 8.44
C LEU A 525 19.04 5.18 8.97
N ARG A 526 19.81 6.03 8.31
CA ARG A 526 21.17 6.37 8.71
C ARG A 526 21.17 7.06 10.08
N ASP A 527 22.03 6.57 10.99
CA ASP A 527 22.23 7.11 12.33
C ASP A 527 20.93 7.27 13.13
N ALA A 528 19.92 6.44 12.86
CA ALA A 528 18.67 6.45 13.59
C ALA A 528 18.89 6.08 15.06
N SER A 529 18.04 6.60 15.93
CA SER A 529 17.98 6.22 17.33
C SER A 529 16.57 5.81 17.74
N VAL A 530 16.50 4.81 18.59
CA VAL A 530 15.26 4.33 19.18
C VAL A 530 15.39 4.40 20.68
N ASN A 531 14.44 5.06 21.34
CA ASN A 531 14.31 5.06 22.79
C ASN A 531 12.99 4.41 23.15
N ALA A 532 12.98 3.56 24.14
CA ALA A 532 11.77 2.90 24.59
C ALA A 532 11.61 2.98 26.11
N ILE A 533 10.36 3.16 26.52
CA ILE A 533 9.92 2.91 27.90
C ILE A 533 9.16 1.60 27.85
N ASP A 534 9.68 0.60 28.56
CA ASP A 534 9.17 -0.78 28.58
C ASP A 534 8.66 -1.12 29.98
N ILE A 535 7.64 -1.94 30.06
CA ILE A 535 7.15 -2.55 31.30
C ILE A 535 6.92 -4.04 31.05
N GLY A 536 7.63 -4.90 31.78
CA GLY A 536 7.49 -6.35 31.65
C GLY A 536 8.45 -7.01 30.67
N GLU A 537 9.58 -6.35 30.36
CA GLU A 537 10.71 -6.90 29.61
C GLU A 537 10.37 -7.34 28.17
N THR A 538 9.43 -6.67 27.54
CA THR A 538 8.96 -7.02 26.19
C THR A 538 10.01 -6.79 25.12
N LEU A 539 10.86 -5.76 25.27
CA LEU A 539 11.91 -5.38 24.31
C LEU A 539 13.31 -5.97 24.66
N LEU A 540 13.45 -6.60 25.81
CA LEU A 540 14.73 -7.15 26.25
C LEU A 540 15.38 -8.09 25.22
N PRO A 541 14.67 -9.04 24.60
CA PRO A 541 15.28 -9.94 23.60
C PRO A 541 15.77 -9.21 22.35
N LEU A 542 15.04 -8.18 21.93
CA LEU A 542 15.46 -7.38 20.77
C LEU A 542 16.73 -6.58 21.09
N VAL A 543 16.83 -6.01 22.30
CA VAL A 543 18.03 -5.30 22.74
C VAL A 543 19.23 -6.23 22.80
N ALA A 544 19.07 -7.44 23.33
CA ALA A 544 20.14 -8.45 23.41
C ALA A 544 20.70 -8.81 22.02
N VAL A 545 19.82 -8.94 21.03
CA VAL A 545 20.24 -9.23 19.65
C VAL A 545 20.85 -8.01 18.96
N LEU A 546 20.26 -6.82 19.13
CA LEU A 546 20.73 -5.61 18.44
C LEU A 546 21.94 -4.94 19.11
N GLY A 547 22.30 -5.33 20.33
CA GLY A 547 23.42 -4.73 21.06
C GLY A 547 23.12 -3.34 21.61
N GLY A 548 21.81 -3.04 21.86
CA GLY A 548 21.36 -1.83 22.52
C GLY A 548 21.63 -1.83 24.04
N ARG A 549 21.12 -0.81 24.73
CA ARG A 549 21.19 -0.73 26.19
C ARG A 549 19.82 -1.02 26.79
N TYR A 550 19.75 -2.03 27.65
CA TYR A 550 18.56 -2.29 28.47
C TYR A 550 18.84 -1.82 29.87
N ILE A 551 18.20 -0.72 30.26
CA ILE A 551 18.45 -0.01 31.49
C ILE A 551 17.36 -0.36 32.49
N ARG A 552 17.74 -1.11 33.52
CA ARG A 552 16.85 -1.50 34.61
C ARG A 552 17.35 -0.81 35.88
N PRO A 553 16.66 0.26 36.34
CA PRO A 553 17.03 0.88 37.62
C PRO A 553 16.88 -0.14 38.74
N GLN A 554 17.95 -0.32 39.55
CA GLN A 554 17.97 -1.18 40.71
C GLN A 554 18.66 -0.44 41.86
N PRO A 555 18.22 -0.62 43.13
CA PRO A 555 18.82 0.07 44.26
C PRO A 555 20.33 -0.14 44.38
N ASP A 556 20.80 -1.32 44.02
CA ASP A 556 22.20 -1.76 44.19
C ASP A 556 23.13 -1.36 43.03
N GLU A 557 22.56 -1.09 41.84
CA GLU A 557 23.36 -0.71 40.66
C GLU A 557 22.97 0.70 40.19
N VAL A 558 23.73 1.69 40.64
CA VAL A 558 23.43 3.10 40.39
C VAL A 558 23.87 3.54 39.00
N ARG A 559 22.91 3.87 38.15
CA ARG A 559 23.11 4.50 36.84
C ARG A 559 22.28 5.80 36.80
N ALA A 560 22.72 6.83 37.49
CA ALA A 560 21.98 8.06 37.64
C ALA A 560 21.81 8.82 36.31
N ILE A 561 20.61 9.33 36.08
CA ILE A 561 20.30 10.29 35.01
C ILE A 561 20.16 11.64 35.71
N ASN A 562 21.12 12.53 35.50
CA ASN A 562 21.06 13.87 36.05
C ASN A 562 20.11 14.76 35.25
N ILE A 563 19.01 15.14 35.85
CA ILE A 563 17.99 16.00 35.18
C ILE A 563 18.54 17.38 34.81
N TRP A 564 19.59 17.84 35.49
CA TRP A 564 20.22 19.13 35.21
C TRP A 564 21.12 19.12 33.98
N SER A 565 21.55 17.96 33.52
CA SER A 565 22.44 17.80 32.35
C SER A 565 21.65 18.01 31.07
N TYR A 566 22.26 18.65 30.06
CA TYR A 566 21.75 18.81 28.71
C TYR A 566 22.93 18.88 27.70
N PRO A 567 22.71 18.60 26.43
CA PRO A 567 23.78 18.43 25.43
C PRO A 567 24.72 19.65 25.31
N GLN A 568 24.18 20.87 25.38
CA GLN A 568 24.94 22.13 25.19
C GLN A 568 25.67 22.61 26.45
N LEU A 569 25.48 21.93 27.59
CA LEU A 569 26.13 22.28 28.85
C LEU A 569 27.66 22.23 28.74
N ARG A 570 28.21 21.28 27.98
CA ARG A 570 29.64 21.12 27.74
C ARG A 570 30.27 22.32 27.02
N ASP A 571 29.49 22.95 26.14
CA ASP A 571 29.90 24.13 25.34
C ASP A 571 29.64 25.47 26.07
N ALA A 572 29.28 25.42 27.35
CA ALA A 572 28.93 26.57 28.18
C ALA A 572 27.73 27.39 27.62
N GLU A 573 26.83 26.78 26.87
CA GLU A 573 25.59 27.43 26.43
C GLU A 573 24.53 27.38 27.55
N PRO A 574 23.76 28.44 27.75
CA PRO A 574 22.70 28.44 28.76
C PRO A 574 21.57 27.47 28.41
N PRO A 575 20.86 26.91 29.42
CA PRO A 575 19.72 26.02 29.17
C PRO A 575 18.53 26.78 28.54
N ASP A 576 17.79 26.13 27.69
CA ASP A 576 16.52 26.62 27.19
C ASP A 576 15.40 26.55 28.25
N ASP A 577 14.27 27.19 27.99
CA ASP A 577 13.14 27.22 28.93
C ASP A 577 12.56 25.82 29.17
N VAL A 578 12.68 24.90 28.19
CA VAL A 578 12.22 23.51 28.31
C VAL A 578 13.07 22.76 29.33
N GLN A 579 14.39 22.93 29.25
CA GLN A 579 15.33 22.33 30.18
C GLN A 579 15.07 22.83 31.63
N LYS A 580 14.86 24.13 31.77
CA LYS A 580 14.52 24.72 33.09
C LYS A 580 13.20 24.15 33.63
N ALA A 581 12.17 24.07 32.78
CA ALA A 581 10.86 23.50 33.14
C ALA A 581 10.95 22.04 33.59
N LEU A 582 11.79 21.21 32.95
CA LEU A 582 12.02 19.83 33.36
C LEU A 582 12.65 19.74 34.75
N VAL A 583 13.64 20.56 35.04
CA VAL A 583 14.26 20.60 36.38
C VAL A 583 13.29 21.10 37.44
N ILE A 584 12.53 22.17 37.14
CA ILE A 584 11.51 22.70 38.06
C ILE A 584 10.46 21.63 38.34
N GLY A 585 10.03 20.86 37.33
CA GLY A 585 9.07 19.77 37.48
C GLY A 585 9.56 18.66 38.44
N ASP A 586 10.81 18.23 38.32
CA ASP A 586 11.42 17.23 39.18
C ASP A 586 11.51 17.74 40.64
N LEU A 587 11.97 18.98 40.83
CA LEU A 587 12.08 19.61 42.14
C LEU A 587 10.73 19.79 42.82
N LYS A 588 9.70 20.20 42.07
CA LYS A 588 8.29 20.29 42.56
C LYS A 588 7.83 18.91 43.05
N MET A 589 8.13 17.87 42.31
CA MET A 589 7.72 16.51 42.65
C MET A 589 8.44 16.03 43.92
N LEU A 590 9.76 16.19 44.04
CA LEU A 590 10.52 15.84 45.24
C LEU A 590 10.10 16.63 46.45
N ALA A 591 9.84 17.93 46.30
CA ALA A 591 9.36 18.81 47.36
C ALA A 591 7.87 18.73 47.65
N ARG A 592 7.11 17.89 46.93
CA ARG A 592 5.68 17.73 47.02
C ARG A 592 4.88 19.07 46.86
N VAL A 593 5.35 19.91 45.93
CA VAL A 593 4.73 21.19 45.59
C VAL A 593 3.56 20.97 44.63
N THR A 594 2.38 21.48 45.01
CA THR A 594 1.19 21.42 44.13
C THR A 594 1.22 22.54 43.10
N ASP A 595 0.46 22.38 42.01
CA ASP A 595 0.37 23.40 40.96
C ASP A 595 -0.32 24.71 41.41
N GLU A 596 -0.97 24.70 42.59
CA GLU A 596 -1.59 25.87 43.20
C GLU A 596 -0.59 26.75 43.96
N ASP A 597 0.54 26.17 44.39
CA ASP A 597 1.59 26.86 45.16
C ASP A 597 2.57 27.60 44.25
N LYS A 598 2.09 28.72 43.72
CA LYS A 598 2.91 29.56 42.81
C LYS A 598 4.13 30.15 43.51
N THR A 599 4.05 30.43 44.82
CA THR A 599 5.18 30.97 45.58
C THR A 599 6.34 30.00 45.61
N ALA A 600 6.08 28.72 45.85
CA ALA A 600 7.13 27.69 45.80
C ALA A 600 7.68 27.54 44.36
N GLU A 601 6.85 27.60 43.38
CA GLU A 601 7.26 27.51 41.96
C GLU A 601 8.18 28.67 41.54
N ASP A 602 7.83 29.91 41.96
CA ASP A 602 8.64 31.12 41.70
C ASP A 602 10.02 31.05 42.39
N ILE A 603 10.05 30.58 43.65
CA ILE A 603 11.28 30.36 44.40
C ILE A 603 12.17 29.34 43.65
N ILE A 604 11.60 28.19 43.30
CA ILE A 604 12.34 27.13 42.61
C ILE A 604 12.88 27.65 41.25
N SER A 605 12.04 28.36 40.49
CA SER A 605 12.44 28.89 39.17
C SER A 605 13.56 29.92 39.27
N ALA A 606 13.51 30.83 40.23
CA ALA A 606 14.56 31.83 40.45
C ALA A 606 15.91 31.15 40.79
N VAL A 607 15.88 30.20 41.74
CA VAL A 607 17.10 29.49 42.19
C VAL A 607 17.64 28.57 41.12
N VAL A 608 16.81 27.86 40.33
CA VAL A 608 17.25 27.05 39.19
C VAL A 608 18.02 27.91 38.15
N SER A 609 17.50 29.10 37.84
CA SER A 609 18.19 30.02 36.92
C SER A 609 19.57 30.42 37.46
N GLN A 610 19.66 30.76 38.75
CA GLN A 610 20.91 31.13 39.38
C GLN A 610 21.92 29.98 39.43
N VAL A 611 21.48 28.77 39.72
CA VAL A 611 22.38 27.58 39.72
C VAL A 611 22.98 27.36 38.33
N TYR A 612 22.19 27.49 37.28
CA TYR A 612 22.68 27.39 35.92
C TYR A 612 23.68 28.51 35.60
N GLU A 613 23.37 29.76 35.91
CA GLU A 613 24.28 30.90 35.71
C GLU A 613 25.64 30.66 36.37
N ASN A 614 25.65 30.13 37.60
CA ASN A 614 26.88 29.89 38.35
C ASN A 614 27.72 28.73 37.78
N ILE A 615 27.07 27.68 37.28
CA ILE A 615 27.79 26.45 36.88
C ILE A 615 28.09 26.41 35.38
N VAL A 616 27.19 26.93 34.53
CA VAL A 616 27.44 26.97 33.10
C VAL A 616 28.73 27.69 32.74
N SER A 617 29.06 28.79 33.44
CA SER A 617 30.27 29.55 33.23
C SER A 617 31.57 28.78 33.54
N GLN A 618 31.50 27.69 34.29
CA GLN A 618 32.65 26.84 34.64
C GLN A 618 33.00 25.85 33.53
N ASN A 619 32.07 25.57 32.62
CA ASN A 619 32.22 24.67 31.46
C ASN A 619 32.89 25.40 30.30
N GLY A 620 33.24 24.65 29.25
CA GLY A 620 33.81 25.16 28.01
C GLY A 620 34.81 24.19 27.38
N PRO A 621 35.22 24.44 26.13
CA PRO A 621 36.16 23.56 25.44
C PRO A 621 37.42 23.28 26.20
N GLY A 622 37.72 21.99 26.40
CA GLY A 622 38.94 21.56 27.11
C GLY A 622 38.85 21.56 28.65
N ARG A 623 37.73 21.92 29.23
CA ARG A 623 37.48 21.82 30.66
C ARG A 623 36.72 20.54 31.01
N PRO A 624 36.93 19.98 32.24
CA PRO A 624 36.09 18.90 32.76
C PRO A 624 34.63 19.36 32.84
N LEU A 625 33.70 18.49 32.46
CA LEU A 625 32.27 18.81 32.56
C LEU A 625 31.88 18.94 34.04
N CYS A 626 31.35 20.09 34.39
CA CYS A 626 30.74 20.36 35.68
C CYS A 626 29.21 20.38 35.52
N GLU A 627 28.53 19.37 36.09
CA GLU A 627 27.07 19.28 36.05
C GLU A 627 26.49 19.87 37.34
N PRO A 628 25.42 20.71 37.24
CA PRO A 628 24.64 21.04 38.41
C PRO A 628 24.03 19.77 39.03
N THR A 629 23.84 19.76 40.35
CA THR A 629 23.17 18.66 41.07
C THR A 629 22.17 19.22 42.07
N LEU A 630 21.42 18.36 42.74
CA LEU A 630 20.48 18.73 43.77
C LEU A 630 21.19 19.43 44.94
N SER A 631 22.38 18.99 45.30
CA SER A 631 23.23 19.64 46.34
C SER A 631 23.57 21.08 45.99
N HIS A 632 23.91 21.38 44.74
CA HIS A 632 24.14 22.75 44.28
C HIS A 632 22.88 23.60 44.39
N PHE A 633 21.72 23.04 44.03
CA PHE A 633 20.46 23.75 44.15
C PHE A 633 20.09 24.05 45.60
N VAL A 634 20.17 23.08 46.51
CA VAL A 634 19.84 23.29 47.92
C VAL A 634 20.84 24.25 48.58
N ALA A 635 22.13 24.19 48.25
CA ALA A 635 23.11 25.15 48.72
C ALA A 635 22.74 26.60 48.28
N GLN A 636 22.38 26.78 47.01
CA GLN A 636 21.96 28.08 46.48
C GLN A 636 20.65 28.55 47.11
N LEU A 637 19.67 27.62 47.29
CA LEU A 637 18.36 27.92 47.87
C LEU A 637 18.50 28.48 49.30
N ARG A 638 19.43 27.94 50.09
CA ARG A 638 19.72 28.41 51.50
C ARG A 638 20.20 29.85 51.52
N THR A 639 20.99 30.28 50.59
CA THR A 639 21.67 31.57 50.55
C THR A 639 20.97 32.60 49.66
N PHE A 640 19.95 32.20 48.87
CA PHE A 640 19.29 33.08 47.93
C PHE A 640 18.53 34.20 48.66
N PRO A 641 18.77 35.47 48.33
CA PRO A 641 18.12 36.59 48.99
C PRO A 641 16.66 36.74 48.58
N PHE A 642 15.77 36.65 49.53
CA PHE A 642 14.34 36.96 49.34
C PHE A 642 13.96 38.05 50.34
N ASP A 643 13.20 39.04 49.85
CA ASP A 643 12.83 40.22 50.67
C ASP A 643 11.64 39.98 51.61
N SER A 644 10.69 39.10 51.20
CA SER A 644 9.43 38.83 51.95
C SER A 644 9.65 37.73 53.00
N GLU A 645 9.11 37.93 54.20
CA GLU A 645 9.21 36.94 55.30
C GLU A 645 8.41 35.66 54.94
N MET A 646 7.25 35.78 54.37
CA MET A 646 6.44 34.66 53.87
C MET A 646 7.23 33.80 52.84
N VAL A 647 7.98 34.43 51.95
CA VAL A 647 8.79 33.73 50.93
C VAL A 647 9.98 33.03 51.63
N ARG A 648 10.55 33.59 52.67
CA ARG A 648 11.63 32.96 53.46
C ARG A 648 11.14 31.74 54.21
N GLU A 649 9.96 31.79 54.85
CA GLU A 649 9.35 30.62 55.49
C GLU A 649 9.10 29.49 54.47
N ARG A 650 8.57 29.84 53.31
CA ARG A 650 8.35 28.85 52.25
C ARG A 650 9.66 28.25 51.73
N ARG A 651 10.72 29.06 51.59
CA ARG A 651 12.07 28.62 51.30
C ARG A 651 12.59 27.58 52.28
N GLU A 652 12.46 27.86 53.61
CA GLU A 652 12.92 26.91 54.63
C GLU A 652 12.13 25.58 54.54
N THR A 653 10.83 25.64 54.27
CA THR A 653 10.05 24.42 54.05
C THR A 653 10.57 23.63 52.87
N LEU A 654 10.91 24.28 51.73
CA LEU A 654 11.52 23.62 50.54
C LEU A 654 12.91 23.03 50.88
N VAL A 655 13.72 23.77 51.63
CA VAL A 655 15.04 23.26 52.05
C VAL A 655 14.89 22.00 52.88
N LEU A 656 13.97 21.97 53.86
CA LEU A 656 13.74 20.78 54.68
C LEU A 656 13.25 19.58 53.83
N ALA A 657 12.34 19.80 52.89
CA ALA A 657 11.79 18.76 52.02
C ALA A 657 12.90 18.15 51.14
N LEU A 658 13.72 18.98 50.52
CA LEU A 658 14.77 18.52 49.56
C LEU A 658 16.04 18.00 50.26
N ASN A 659 16.30 18.42 51.52
CA ASN A 659 17.50 17.98 52.24
C ASN A 659 17.58 16.46 52.44
N ASN A 660 16.47 15.77 52.45
CA ASN A 660 16.39 14.31 52.59
C ASN A 660 16.97 13.57 51.36
N TYR A 661 17.14 14.25 50.26
CA TYR A 661 17.64 13.65 48.99
C TYR A 661 19.09 14.07 48.68
N ILE A 662 19.71 14.91 49.48
CA ILE A 662 21.11 15.29 49.29
C ILE A 662 22.01 14.06 49.51
N GLY A 663 22.96 13.87 48.59
CA GLY A 663 23.86 12.71 48.59
C GLY A 663 23.18 11.41 48.18
N HIS A 664 21.89 11.44 47.74
CA HIS A 664 21.22 10.25 47.25
C HIS A 664 21.81 9.83 45.91
N PRO A 665 22.29 8.57 45.76
CA PRO A 665 23.10 8.15 44.61
C PRO A 665 22.37 8.28 43.28
N TRP A 666 21.06 8.18 43.26
CA TRP A 666 20.24 8.30 42.03
C TRP A 666 19.77 9.74 41.74
N LEU A 667 19.65 10.58 42.76
CA LEU A 667 19.02 11.88 42.63
C LEU A 667 20.00 13.05 42.67
N ASP A 668 21.14 12.86 43.33
CA ASP A 668 22.13 13.90 43.56
C ASP A 668 23.53 13.47 43.07
N ALA A 669 23.60 12.94 41.89
CA ALA A 669 24.82 12.49 41.23
C ALA A 669 24.90 13.04 39.81
N PRO A 670 26.11 13.20 39.24
CA PRO A 670 26.29 13.49 37.84
C PRO A 670 25.73 12.36 36.97
N THR A 671 25.53 12.64 35.70
CA THR A 671 25.06 11.64 34.71
C THR A 671 26.07 10.50 34.61
N HIS A 672 25.59 9.26 34.69
CA HIS A 672 26.47 8.10 34.57
C HIS A 672 27.16 8.08 33.20
N PRO A 673 28.50 7.78 33.13
CA PRO A 673 29.23 7.82 31.85
C PRO A 673 28.70 6.98 30.71
N ASP A 674 27.97 5.93 31.01
CA ASP A 674 27.33 5.12 29.96
C ASP A 674 26.29 5.92 29.11
N TYR A 675 25.67 6.93 29.69
CA TYR A 675 24.73 7.80 28.97
C TYR A 675 25.42 8.87 28.11
N GLU A 676 26.72 9.12 28.34
CA GLU A 676 27.52 10.00 27.48
C GLU A 676 27.81 9.34 26.11
N LYS A 677 27.90 8.01 26.09
CA LYS A 677 28.13 7.25 24.88
C LYS A 677 26.79 7.17 24.12
N ARG A 678 26.80 7.61 22.86
CA ARG A 678 25.63 7.49 22.02
C ARG A 678 25.28 6.00 21.78
N SER A 679 24.09 5.61 22.11
CA SER A 679 23.48 4.33 21.71
C SER A 679 22.45 4.56 20.62
N SER A 680 22.31 3.59 19.72
CA SER A 680 21.26 3.60 18.72
C SER A 680 19.94 3.06 19.26
N PHE A 681 19.98 2.31 20.37
CA PHE A 681 18.79 1.70 20.95
C PHE A 681 18.89 1.66 22.48
N ASP A 682 18.10 2.47 23.14
CA ASP A 682 18.00 2.57 24.59
C ASP A 682 16.59 2.19 25.06
N VAL A 683 16.51 1.25 25.97
CA VAL A 683 15.27 0.79 26.59
C VAL A 683 15.34 0.96 28.10
N PHE A 684 14.36 1.63 28.67
CA PHE A 684 14.21 1.88 30.11
C PHE A 684 13.06 1.05 30.67
N GLU A 685 13.37 0.14 31.58
CA GLU A 685 12.40 -0.73 32.25
C GLU A 685 11.84 -0.03 33.49
N LEU A 686 10.57 0.37 33.46
CA LEU A 686 9.93 1.04 34.59
C LEU A 686 9.38 0.07 35.65
N GLY A 687 9.16 -1.20 35.31
CA GLY A 687 8.66 -2.20 36.25
C GLY A 687 9.57 -2.40 37.46
N SER A 688 10.87 -2.23 37.27
CA SER A 688 11.90 -2.32 38.35
C SER A 688 11.83 -1.18 39.35
N LEU A 689 11.16 -0.07 39.00
CA LEU A 689 11.02 1.06 39.94
C LEU A 689 10.10 0.73 41.13
N LYS A 690 9.38 -0.40 41.11
CA LYS A 690 8.55 -0.89 42.24
C LYS A 690 9.36 -1.07 43.52
N ASP A 691 10.66 -1.32 43.40
CA ASP A 691 11.58 -1.55 44.54
C ASP A 691 12.06 -0.26 45.23
N PHE A 692 11.74 0.91 44.69
CA PHE A 692 12.10 2.20 45.22
C PHE A 692 10.95 2.84 46.04
N PRO A 693 11.28 3.67 47.07
CA PRO A 693 10.32 4.51 47.75
C PRO A 693 9.56 5.40 46.77
N ARG A 694 8.27 5.67 47.04
CA ARG A 694 7.35 6.34 46.13
C ARG A 694 7.89 7.62 45.49
N ASP A 695 8.49 8.51 46.34
CA ASP A 695 8.97 9.81 45.84
C ASP A 695 10.17 9.66 44.89
N ILE A 696 11.07 8.73 45.21
CA ILE A 696 12.21 8.41 44.39
C ILE A 696 11.78 7.73 43.10
N LYS A 697 10.86 6.77 43.19
CA LYS A 697 10.23 6.11 42.03
C LYS A 697 9.67 7.12 41.03
N LEU A 698 8.86 8.10 41.49
CA LEU A 698 8.26 9.11 40.64
C LEU A 698 9.31 10.03 40.02
N SER A 699 10.30 10.50 40.79
CA SER A 699 11.40 11.33 40.26
C SER A 699 12.24 10.59 39.23
N LEU A 700 12.59 9.31 39.45
CA LEU A 700 13.33 8.49 38.51
C LEU A 700 12.56 8.30 37.20
N ALA A 701 11.28 7.96 37.28
CA ALA A 701 10.41 7.84 36.09
C ALA A 701 10.34 9.16 35.31
N TYR A 702 10.25 10.30 36.02
CA TYR A 702 10.25 11.62 35.41
C TYR A 702 11.58 11.94 34.70
N ARG A 703 12.71 11.63 35.34
CA ARG A 703 14.07 11.82 34.77
C ARG A 703 14.28 10.96 33.53
N ILE A 704 13.81 9.71 33.54
CA ILE A 704 13.84 8.81 32.37
C ILE A 704 13.02 9.42 31.23
N ALA A 705 11.77 9.83 31.49
CA ALA A 705 10.92 10.44 30.48
C ALA A 705 11.53 11.74 29.93
N ALA A 706 12.12 12.58 30.79
CA ALA A 706 12.84 13.78 30.39
C ALA A 706 14.07 13.47 29.55
N HIS A 707 14.81 12.40 29.86
CA HIS A 707 15.96 11.94 29.06
C HIS A 707 15.51 11.50 27.65
N VAL A 708 14.48 10.69 27.57
CA VAL A 708 13.87 10.27 26.29
C VAL A 708 13.39 11.48 25.47
N ALA A 709 12.70 12.44 26.09
CA ALA A 709 12.22 13.65 25.43
C ALA A 709 13.35 14.54 24.90
N ARG A 710 14.52 14.57 25.58
CA ARG A 710 15.70 15.33 25.13
C ARG A 710 16.46 14.69 23.98
N SER A 711 16.35 13.38 23.81
CA SER A 711 16.94 12.69 22.66
C SER A 711 16.31 13.12 21.33
N ILE A 712 15.11 13.74 21.40
CA ILE A 712 14.38 14.27 20.27
C ILE A 712 15.10 15.52 19.75
N GLY A 713 15.35 15.56 18.42
CA GLY A 713 15.93 16.74 17.77
C GLY A 713 17.45 16.81 17.82
N HIS A 714 18.12 15.74 18.20
CA HIS A 714 19.57 15.68 18.12
C HIS A 714 20.06 15.95 16.69
N ARG A 715 21.05 16.83 16.55
CA ARG A 715 21.60 17.22 15.25
C ARG A 715 22.89 16.49 14.96
N ARG A 716 23.06 16.09 13.71
CA ARG A 716 24.32 15.60 13.18
C ARG A 716 25.32 16.76 12.98
N PRO A 717 26.60 16.45 12.80
CA PRO A 717 27.60 17.47 12.48
C PRO A 717 27.29 18.27 11.20
N ASP A 718 26.54 17.69 10.27
CA ASP A 718 26.08 18.35 9.03
C ASP A 718 24.85 19.25 9.23
N GLY A 719 24.37 19.41 10.46
CA GLY A 719 23.20 20.21 10.82
C GLY A 719 21.85 19.50 10.58
N THR A 720 21.84 18.32 9.97
CA THR A 720 20.62 17.54 9.78
C THR A 720 20.19 16.88 11.10
N ARG A 721 18.87 16.63 11.25
CA ARG A 721 18.33 15.99 12.45
C ARG A 721 18.35 14.48 12.34
N THR A 722 18.77 13.83 13.42
CA THR A 722 18.75 12.38 13.53
C THR A 722 17.32 11.86 13.57
N PRO A 723 16.94 10.89 12.73
CA PRO A 723 15.65 10.21 12.87
C PRO A 723 15.56 9.53 14.23
N THR A 724 14.51 9.83 14.99
CA THR A 724 14.33 9.30 16.36
C THR A 724 12.95 8.69 16.50
N ALA A 725 12.87 7.44 16.95
CA ALA A 725 11.62 6.79 17.33
C ALA A 725 11.56 6.60 18.84
N ASN A 726 10.49 7.07 19.47
CA ASN A 726 10.23 6.90 20.89
C ASN A 726 9.07 5.93 21.07
N LEU A 727 9.26 4.87 21.81
CA LEU A 727 8.31 3.78 22.00
C LEU A 727 7.84 3.74 23.44
N PHE A 728 6.55 3.57 23.64
CA PHE A 728 5.95 3.44 24.98
C PHE A 728 5.02 2.23 24.96
N ASP A 729 5.42 1.17 25.64
CA ASP A 729 4.58 -0.01 25.83
C ASP A 729 3.77 0.10 27.14
N GLU A 730 2.67 -0.61 27.24
CA GLU A 730 1.77 -0.66 28.38
C GLU A 730 1.33 0.73 28.90
N MET A 731 0.84 1.58 27.97
CA MET A 731 0.46 2.96 28.29
C MET A 731 -0.59 3.10 29.41
N TRP A 732 -1.41 2.09 29.64
CA TRP A 732 -2.38 2.07 30.74
C TRP A 732 -1.67 2.11 32.10
N GLU A 733 -0.59 1.33 32.29
CA GLU A 733 0.19 1.31 33.55
C GLU A 733 0.97 2.62 33.71
N ILE A 734 1.49 3.17 32.62
CA ILE A 734 2.15 4.48 32.63
C ILE A 734 1.16 5.59 33.03
N LYS A 735 -0.09 5.56 32.55
CA LYS A 735 -1.12 6.52 32.89
C LYS A 735 -1.49 6.46 34.37
N GLU A 736 -1.62 5.27 34.93
CA GLU A 736 -2.02 5.04 36.31
C GLU A 736 -0.89 5.39 37.29
N GLU A 737 0.33 4.90 37.01
CA GLU A 737 1.45 5.04 37.91
C GLU A 737 2.25 6.35 37.73
N TYR A 738 2.32 6.88 36.50
CA TYR A 738 3.16 8.01 36.12
C TYR A 738 2.45 9.06 35.24
N PRO A 739 1.35 9.66 35.69
CA PRO A 739 0.49 10.54 34.85
C PRO A 739 1.23 11.76 34.29
N PHE A 740 2.31 12.22 34.90
CA PHE A 740 3.12 13.33 34.40
C PHE A 740 3.88 12.99 33.11
N ILE A 741 4.14 11.72 32.80
CA ILE A 741 4.77 11.30 31.54
C ILE A 741 3.92 11.73 30.36
N PHE A 742 2.60 11.76 30.50
CA PHE A 742 1.69 12.27 29.46
C PHE A 742 1.96 13.74 29.10
N LYS A 743 2.32 14.59 30.05
CA LYS A 743 2.68 15.99 29.75
C LYS A 743 3.97 16.04 28.91
N VAL A 744 4.92 15.18 29.20
CA VAL A 744 6.17 15.04 28.42
C VAL A 744 5.87 14.54 27.02
N LEU A 745 5.01 13.53 26.86
CA LEU A 745 4.59 12.98 25.60
C LEU A 745 3.83 14.00 24.72
N GLN A 746 2.96 14.80 25.34
CA GLN A 746 2.25 15.88 24.64
C GLN A 746 3.22 16.88 24.01
N HIS A 747 4.27 17.22 24.74
CA HIS A 747 5.29 18.12 24.26
C HIS A 747 6.11 17.51 23.12
N ALA A 748 6.48 16.25 23.26
CA ALA A 748 7.19 15.48 22.22
C ALA A 748 6.32 15.35 20.94
N GLY A 749 5.04 15.06 21.07
CA GLY A 749 4.11 14.96 19.94
C GLY A 749 3.95 16.26 19.17
N ARG A 750 3.95 17.42 19.85
CA ARG A 750 3.85 18.73 19.20
C ARG A 750 5.12 19.15 18.46
N LYS A 751 6.29 18.77 18.95
CA LYS A 751 7.60 19.12 18.35
C LYS A 751 8.05 18.08 17.32
N GLY A 752 7.58 16.83 17.40
CA GLY A 752 8.01 15.71 16.60
C GLY A 752 8.16 15.99 15.10
N PRO A 753 7.18 16.62 14.43
CA PRO A 753 7.28 16.92 12.99
C PRO A 753 8.49 17.79 12.62
N LYS A 754 8.82 18.75 13.47
CA LYS A 754 9.95 19.67 13.26
C LYS A 754 11.29 19.04 13.62
N GLU A 755 11.28 18.01 14.46
CA GLU A 755 12.46 17.40 15.05
C GLU A 755 12.82 16.05 14.40
N ASN A 756 12.20 15.66 13.28
CA ASN A 756 12.38 14.36 12.62
C ASN A 756 12.21 13.18 13.59
N SER A 757 11.15 13.22 14.37
CA SER A 757 10.86 12.27 15.45
C SER A 757 9.45 11.72 15.32
N ILE A 758 9.27 10.45 15.69
CA ILE A 758 7.98 9.77 15.84
C ILE A 758 7.84 9.24 17.27
N THR A 759 6.60 9.11 17.70
CA THR A 759 6.27 8.51 19.00
C THR A 759 5.21 7.43 18.78
N ILE A 760 5.49 6.21 19.23
CA ILE A 760 4.62 5.06 19.14
C ILE A 760 4.11 4.71 20.53
N LEU A 761 2.80 4.69 20.68
CA LEU A 761 2.12 4.36 21.94
C LEU A 761 1.38 3.04 21.79
N ALA A 762 1.70 2.06 22.62
CA ALA A 762 1.04 0.76 22.62
C ALA A 762 0.22 0.56 23.90
N THR A 763 -1.03 0.11 23.75
CA THR A 763 -1.95 -0.10 24.87
C THR A 763 -2.99 -1.18 24.57
N HIS A 764 -3.72 -1.60 25.60
CA HIS A 764 -4.80 -2.58 25.48
C HIS A 764 -6.14 -1.96 25.10
N ALA A 765 -6.42 -0.74 25.55
CA ALA A 765 -7.69 -0.05 25.36
C ALA A 765 -7.47 1.40 24.90
N PHE A 766 -8.44 1.95 24.17
CA PHE A 766 -8.38 3.33 23.69
C PHE A 766 -8.47 4.35 24.83
N GLU A 767 -9.21 4.05 25.85
CA GLU A 767 -9.41 4.90 27.05
C GLU A 767 -8.09 5.26 27.75
N ASP A 768 -7.08 4.39 27.61
CA ASP A 768 -5.76 4.63 28.20
C ASP A 768 -5.03 5.80 27.56
N ILE A 769 -5.31 6.06 26.28
CA ILE A 769 -4.63 7.10 25.48
C ILE A 769 -5.57 8.19 24.95
N GLU A 770 -6.85 8.17 25.32
CA GLU A 770 -7.86 9.12 24.81
C GLU A 770 -7.42 10.59 24.95
N ASP A 771 -6.84 10.96 26.08
CA ASP A 771 -6.36 12.32 26.35
C ASP A 771 -5.18 12.73 25.44
N VAL A 772 -4.32 11.79 25.08
CA VAL A 772 -3.18 12.02 24.20
C VAL A 772 -3.60 12.01 22.74
N ALA A 773 -4.46 11.07 22.36
CA ALA A 773 -5.00 10.96 21.01
C ALA A 773 -5.78 12.21 20.60
N SER A 774 -6.52 12.81 21.51
CA SER A 774 -7.29 14.06 21.27
C SER A 774 -6.41 15.25 20.90
N LEU A 775 -5.10 15.21 21.20
CA LEU A 775 -4.13 16.26 20.86
C LEU A 775 -3.62 16.15 19.43
N SER A 776 -3.82 15.03 18.77
CA SER A 776 -3.42 14.80 17.39
C SER A 776 -4.37 15.54 16.42
N LYS A 777 -4.21 16.88 16.33
CA LYS A 777 -4.98 17.70 15.38
C LYS A 777 -4.61 17.44 13.91
N THR A 778 -3.52 16.73 13.66
CA THR A 778 -2.94 16.49 12.33
C THR A 778 -3.44 15.20 11.66
N GLY A 779 -4.43 14.54 12.23
CA GLY A 779 -4.94 13.25 11.76
C GLY A 779 -4.50 12.09 12.62
N ASN A 780 -5.27 11.00 12.56
CA ASN A 780 -5.01 9.79 13.30
C ASN A 780 -4.05 8.87 12.54
N VAL A 781 -3.14 8.23 13.26
CA VAL A 781 -2.39 7.07 12.78
C VAL A 781 -2.54 5.98 13.81
N MET A 782 -3.36 4.99 13.49
CA MET A 782 -3.72 3.93 14.43
C MET A 782 -3.56 2.55 13.78
N PHE A 783 -3.06 1.61 14.55
CA PHE A 783 -3.09 0.18 14.26
C PHE A 783 -3.96 -0.48 15.31
N ILE A 784 -5.18 -0.83 14.91
CA ILE A 784 -6.21 -1.35 15.80
C ILE A 784 -6.26 -2.87 15.62
N GLY A 785 -5.77 -3.62 16.58
CA GLY A 785 -5.89 -5.06 16.63
C GLY A 785 -7.24 -5.51 17.22
N LYS A 786 -7.40 -6.83 17.40
CA LYS A 786 -8.62 -7.39 17.96
C LYS A 786 -8.98 -6.76 19.30
N GLN A 787 -10.24 -6.36 19.47
CA GLN A 787 -10.80 -5.80 20.70
C GLN A 787 -11.69 -6.83 21.39
N LEU A 788 -11.75 -6.79 22.74
CA LEU A 788 -12.59 -7.70 23.55
C LEU A 788 -13.77 -6.98 24.20
N GLY A 789 -13.74 -5.65 24.29
CA GLY A 789 -14.76 -4.83 24.92
C GLY A 789 -15.50 -3.91 23.94
N ASP A 790 -16.19 -2.91 24.48
CA ASP A 790 -16.79 -1.84 23.68
C ASP A 790 -15.69 -0.90 23.15
N TYR A 791 -15.65 -0.73 21.84
CA TYR A 791 -14.69 0.14 21.15
C TYR A 791 -15.35 1.32 20.41
N SER A 792 -16.60 1.64 20.77
CA SER A 792 -17.39 2.70 20.11
C SER A 792 -16.71 4.07 20.18
N LYS A 793 -16.08 4.41 21.30
CA LYS A 793 -15.32 5.66 21.45
C LYS A 793 -14.13 5.73 20.51
N MET A 794 -13.41 4.62 20.33
CA MET A 794 -12.28 4.53 19.40
C MET A 794 -12.75 4.68 17.96
N VAL A 795 -13.85 4.03 17.58
CA VAL A 795 -14.47 4.15 16.25
C VAL A 795 -14.87 5.61 15.99
N ALA A 796 -15.51 6.26 16.96
CA ALA A 796 -15.90 7.67 16.87
C ALA A 796 -14.67 8.61 16.75
N HIS A 797 -13.63 8.37 17.54
CA HIS A 797 -12.38 9.15 17.48
C HIS A 797 -11.66 9.00 16.15
N ALA A 798 -11.49 7.76 15.68
CA ALA A 798 -10.86 7.45 14.40
C ALA A 798 -11.74 7.80 13.19
N LYS A 799 -13.01 8.18 13.42
CA LYS A 799 -14.03 8.46 12.41
C LYS A 799 -14.15 7.32 11.40
N LEU A 800 -14.14 6.10 11.90
CA LEU A 800 -14.29 4.92 11.05
C LEU A 800 -15.72 4.82 10.53
N SER A 801 -15.84 4.40 9.28
CA SER A 801 -17.09 3.97 8.68
C SER A 801 -17.66 2.72 9.33
N ALA A 802 -18.91 2.39 9.03
CA ALA A 802 -19.50 1.12 9.44
C ALA A 802 -18.66 -0.08 8.97
N ASN A 803 -18.16 -0.04 7.73
CA ASN A 803 -17.30 -1.08 7.15
C ASN A 803 -15.97 -1.19 7.91
N GLY A 804 -15.36 -0.06 8.28
CA GLY A 804 -14.13 -0.03 9.08
C GLY A 804 -14.32 -0.56 10.50
N ALA A 805 -15.46 -0.23 11.14
CA ALA A 805 -15.83 -0.75 12.46
C ALA A 805 -16.11 -2.26 12.43
N GLU A 806 -16.81 -2.74 11.41
CA GLU A 806 -17.07 -4.17 11.20
C GLU A 806 -15.77 -4.94 10.96
N ALA A 807 -14.81 -4.36 10.24
CA ALA A 807 -13.51 -4.97 10.03
C ALA A 807 -12.79 -5.29 11.35
N ILE A 808 -12.90 -4.43 12.39
CA ILE A 808 -12.32 -4.68 13.71
C ILE A 808 -12.90 -5.95 14.35
N ALA A 809 -14.22 -6.17 14.23
CA ALA A 809 -14.89 -7.33 14.78
C ALA A 809 -14.42 -8.66 14.14
N HIS A 810 -14.01 -8.61 12.89
CA HIS A 810 -13.59 -9.77 12.10
C HIS A 810 -12.07 -10.03 12.08
N LEU A 811 -11.27 -9.23 12.79
CA LEU A 811 -9.82 -9.42 12.85
C LEU A 811 -9.44 -10.78 13.42
N LYS A 812 -8.42 -11.37 12.81
CA LYS A 812 -7.90 -12.70 13.18
C LYS A 812 -6.47 -12.56 13.70
N THR A 813 -6.16 -13.37 14.70
CA THR A 813 -4.79 -13.56 15.20
C THR A 813 -4.50 -15.05 15.24
N ALA A 814 -3.39 -15.46 14.65
CA ALA A 814 -2.89 -16.82 14.68
C ALA A 814 -1.49 -16.83 15.29
N PRO A 815 -1.33 -17.21 16.57
CA PRO A 815 -0.03 -17.22 17.24
C PRO A 815 1.03 -17.97 16.43
N GLY A 816 2.23 -17.44 16.36
CA GLY A 816 3.33 -17.98 15.56
C GLY A 816 3.17 -17.86 14.04
N ARG A 817 2.11 -17.22 13.55
CA ARG A 817 1.85 -17.03 12.11
C ARG A 817 1.63 -15.57 11.75
N PHE A 818 0.55 -14.98 12.25
CA PHE A 818 0.21 -13.57 11.94
C PHE A 818 -0.70 -12.93 12.98
N SER A 819 -0.70 -11.61 12.98
CA SER A 819 -1.70 -10.76 13.63
C SER A 819 -2.28 -9.79 12.62
N GLN A 820 -3.60 -9.55 12.68
CA GLN A 820 -4.27 -8.57 11.83
C GLN A 820 -4.60 -7.31 12.60
N PHE A 821 -4.50 -6.18 11.90
CA PHE A 821 -4.82 -4.85 12.42
C PHE A 821 -5.63 -4.07 11.39
N VAL A 822 -6.59 -3.28 11.85
CA VAL A 822 -7.14 -2.20 11.05
C VAL A 822 -6.16 -1.01 11.17
N MET A 823 -5.50 -0.69 10.08
CA MET A 823 -4.63 0.47 9.96
C MET A 823 -5.47 1.68 9.53
N VAL A 824 -5.38 2.76 10.28
CA VAL A 824 -6.06 4.02 9.98
C VAL A 824 -5.02 5.11 9.84
N ILE A 825 -5.05 5.83 8.72
CA ILE A 825 -4.17 6.98 8.48
C ILE A 825 -5.00 8.16 8.01
N GLY A 826 -4.84 9.30 8.67
CA GLY A 826 -5.54 10.54 8.31
C GLY A 826 -6.98 10.62 8.80
N SER A 827 -7.77 11.46 8.17
CA SER A 827 -9.19 11.67 8.51
C SER A 827 -9.95 12.31 7.33
N GLY A 828 -11.26 12.09 7.26
CA GLY A 828 -12.13 12.65 6.21
C GLY A 828 -12.04 11.88 4.90
N LEU A 829 -12.17 12.58 3.77
CA LEU A 829 -12.21 11.98 2.43
C LEU A 829 -10.88 11.32 2.02
N ASP A 830 -9.77 11.76 2.58
CA ASP A 830 -8.43 11.21 2.30
C ASP A 830 -8.00 10.18 3.35
N GLN A 831 -8.93 9.73 4.21
CA GLN A 831 -8.64 8.71 5.21
C GLN A 831 -8.33 7.36 4.54
N VAL A 832 -7.20 6.78 4.93
CA VAL A 832 -6.84 5.42 4.54
C VAL A 832 -7.27 4.47 5.66
N VAL A 833 -8.09 3.49 5.33
CA VAL A 833 -8.45 2.39 6.22
C VAL A 833 -8.15 1.08 5.52
N GLU A 834 -7.28 0.27 6.11
CA GLU A 834 -6.85 -1.02 5.55
C GLU A 834 -6.77 -2.09 6.62
N VAL A 835 -7.16 -3.32 6.28
CA VAL A 835 -6.87 -4.47 7.13
C VAL A 835 -5.53 -5.06 6.73
N VAL A 836 -4.54 -4.81 7.58
CA VAL A 836 -3.17 -5.28 7.37
C VAL A 836 -2.90 -6.55 8.17
N GLN A 837 -2.10 -7.41 7.61
CA GLN A 837 -1.63 -8.64 8.24
C GLN A 837 -0.12 -8.53 8.48
N HIS A 838 0.24 -8.66 9.73
CA HIS A 838 1.62 -8.63 10.20
C HIS A 838 2.13 -10.06 10.30
N GLU A 839 3.06 -10.41 9.44
CA GLU A 839 3.72 -11.71 9.37
C GLU A 839 5.21 -11.56 9.62
N LEU A 840 5.78 -12.42 10.43
CA LEU A 840 7.19 -12.41 10.75
C LEU A 840 7.91 -13.65 10.24
N SER A 841 9.19 -13.47 9.89
CA SER A 841 10.08 -14.61 9.69
C SER A 841 10.26 -15.39 11.00
N PRO A 842 10.55 -16.70 10.92
CA PRO A 842 10.83 -17.49 12.11
C PRO A 842 11.93 -16.87 13.00
N LEU A 843 12.95 -16.29 12.38
CA LEU A 843 14.03 -15.62 13.13
C LEU A 843 13.51 -14.41 13.90
N MET A 844 12.72 -13.55 13.28
CA MET A 844 12.11 -12.39 13.93
C MET A 844 11.11 -12.81 15.02
N LEU A 845 10.32 -13.85 14.76
CA LEU A 845 9.38 -14.40 15.75
C LEU A 845 10.12 -14.79 17.03
N TRP A 846 11.18 -15.58 16.92
CA TRP A 846 11.97 -16.02 18.08
C TRP A 846 12.72 -14.89 18.76
N THR A 847 13.13 -13.86 18.02
CA THR A 847 13.77 -12.66 18.59
C THR A 847 12.77 -11.81 19.39
N LEU A 848 11.48 -11.76 18.97
CA LEU A 848 10.49 -10.84 19.53
C LEU A 848 9.49 -11.50 20.48
N THR A 849 9.44 -12.83 20.53
CA THR A 849 8.45 -13.53 21.36
C THR A 849 8.63 -13.25 22.85
N THR A 850 7.52 -12.95 23.52
CA THR A 850 7.44 -12.72 24.96
C THR A 850 6.76 -13.89 25.71
N ASN A 851 6.40 -14.96 25.00
CA ASN A 851 5.82 -16.14 25.60
C ASN A 851 6.77 -16.78 26.62
N ALA A 852 6.27 -17.11 27.81
CA ALA A 852 7.08 -17.64 28.92
C ALA A 852 7.79 -18.95 28.56
N ASP A 853 7.10 -19.87 27.88
CA ASP A 853 7.68 -21.16 27.47
C ASP A 853 8.77 -20.96 26.41
N GLU A 854 8.58 -20.02 25.49
CA GLU A 854 9.55 -19.71 24.45
C GLU A 854 10.77 -18.95 25.03
N ARG A 855 10.57 -18.12 26.06
CA ARG A 855 11.69 -17.54 26.84
C ARG A 855 12.50 -18.60 27.55
N ASN A 856 11.82 -19.55 28.22
CA ASN A 856 12.47 -20.68 28.87
C ASN A 856 13.22 -21.56 27.84
N ALA A 857 12.68 -21.73 26.66
CA ALA A 857 13.33 -22.44 25.55
C ALA A 857 14.67 -21.78 25.15
N ARG A 858 14.69 -20.45 24.99
CA ARG A 858 15.92 -19.71 24.70
C ARG A 858 16.97 -19.93 25.79
N THR A 859 16.57 -19.83 27.06
CA THR A 859 17.48 -20.06 28.19
C THR A 859 18.04 -21.49 28.19
N ARG A 860 17.20 -22.51 27.90
CA ARG A 860 17.65 -23.91 27.83
C ARG A 860 18.67 -24.13 26.71
N VAL A 861 18.39 -23.59 25.51
CA VAL A 861 19.29 -23.72 24.36
C VAL A 861 20.66 -23.08 24.65
N LEU A 862 20.69 -21.90 25.27
CA LEU A 862 21.92 -21.24 25.64
C LEU A 862 22.66 -21.97 26.76
N THR A 863 21.93 -22.53 27.74
CA THR A 863 22.55 -23.33 28.82
C THR A 863 23.19 -24.59 28.26
N HIS A 864 22.58 -25.22 27.26
CA HIS A 864 23.15 -26.39 26.59
C HIS A 864 24.33 -26.04 25.67
N ASN A 865 24.33 -24.83 25.10
CA ASN A 865 25.36 -24.32 24.18
C ASN A 865 25.96 -23.01 24.69
N PRO A 866 26.78 -23.02 25.77
CA PRO A 866 27.23 -21.81 26.44
C PRO A 866 28.19 -20.94 25.59
N HIS A 867 28.69 -21.47 24.49
CA HIS A 867 29.53 -20.75 23.51
C HIS A 867 28.75 -20.07 22.40
N TRP A 868 27.43 -20.26 22.33
CA TRP A 868 26.57 -19.59 21.32
C TRP A 868 26.23 -18.17 21.77
N ASN A 869 26.17 -17.29 20.80
CA ASN A 869 25.58 -15.97 21.00
C ASN A 869 24.04 -16.00 20.76
N GLU A 870 23.37 -14.95 21.18
CA GLU A 870 21.90 -14.80 21.03
C GLU A 870 21.42 -15.06 19.58
N MET A 871 22.14 -14.55 18.60
CA MET A 871 21.75 -14.72 17.17
C MET A 871 21.83 -16.19 16.74
N GLN A 872 22.84 -16.93 17.19
CA GLN A 872 22.99 -18.36 16.87
C GLN A 872 21.88 -19.18 17.50
N MET A 873 21.53 -18.88 18.74
CA MET A 873 20.40 -19.50 19.43
C MET A 873 19.08 -19.23 18.74
N HIS A 874 18.79 -17.97 18.35
CA HIS A 874 17.58 -17.63 17.62
C HIS A 874 17.52 -18.29 16.24
N ALA A 875 18.65 -18.38 15.53
CA ALA A 875 18.72 -19.04 14.24
C ALA A 875 18.41 -20.54 14.36
N TRP A 876 18.97 -21.22 15.38
CA TRP A 876 18.69 -22.63 15.64
C TRP A 876 17.21 -22.86 15.97
N LEU A 877 16.65 -22.05 16.88
CA LEU A 877 15.22 -22.13 17.23
C LEU A 877 14.31 -21.86 16.02
N ALA A 878 14.68 -20.90 15.16
CA ALA A 878 13.93 -20.58 13.96
C ALA A 878 13.93 -21.72 12.92
N GLU A 879 15.01 -22.48 12.84
CA GLU A 879 15.14 -23.61 11.95
C GLU A 879 14.31 -24.81 12.42
N HIS A 880 14.37 -25.14 13.71
CA HIS A 880 13.69 -26.31 14.27
C HIS A 880 12.22 -26.04 14.61
N TYR A 881 11.90 -24.82 15.05
CA TYR A 881 10.56 -24.39 15.48
C TYR A 881 10.10 -23.12 14.74
N PRO A 882 9.88 -23.17 13.42
CA PRO A 882 9.62 -21.97 12.62
C PRO A 882 8.29 -21.26 12.95
N ARG A 883 7.42 -21.86 13.76
CA ARG A 883 6.13 -21.31 14.18
C ARG A 883 5.98 -21.16 15.70
N GLY A 884 7.09 -21.16 16.43
CA GLY A 884 7.08 -21.23 17.88
C GLY A 884 6.92 -22.67 18.39
N LEU A 885 6.82 -22.84 19.70
CA LEU A 885 6.66 -24.15 20.32
C LEU A 885 5.28 -24.75 20.01
N THR A 886 5.25 -26.08 19.93
CA THR A 886 3.99 -26.84 19.83
C THR A 886 3.33 -26.99 21.21
N ALA A 887 2.21 -27.71 21.28
CA ALA A 887 1.54 -28.03 22.53
C ALA A 887 2.40 -28.94 23.46
N ALA A 888 3.44 -29.61 22.93
CA ALA A 888 4.40 -30.38 23.72
C ALA A 888 5.37 -29.49 24.49
N GLY A 889 5.51 -28.24 24.05
CA GLY A 889 6.26 -27.18 24.74
C GLY A 889 7.75 -27.49 24.91
N LEU A 890 8.26 -27.25 26.12
CA LEU A 890 9.68 -27.38 26.44
C LEU A 890 10.24 -28.82 26.37
N ARG A 891 9.43 -29.87 26.43
CA ARG A 891 9.89 -31.28 26.33
C ARG A 891 10.46 -31.56 24.94
N GLU A 892 9.86 -30.96 23.92
CA GLU A 892 10.28 -31.11 22.54
C GLU A 892 11.70 -30.54 22.31
N ILE A 893 12.03 -29.42 23.01
CA ILE A 893 13.37 -28.82 22.95
C ILE A 893 14.40 -29.74 23.59
N ASP A 894 14.09 -30.31 24.75
CA ASP A 894 15.03 -31.22 25.44
C ASP A 894 15.33 -32.47 24.59
N GLU A 895 14.31 -33.02 23.93
CA GLU A 895 14.47 -34.17 23.00
C GLU A 895 15.33 -33.78 21.79
N THR A 896 15.06 -32.64 21.16
CA THR A 896 15.83 -32.15 19.97
C THR A 896 17.28 -31.84 20.33
N LEU A 897 17.54 -31.28 21.53
CA LEU A 897 18.91 -31.02 21.99
C LEU A 897 19.71 -32.31 22.27
N LEU A 898 19.03 -33.34 22.78
CA LEU A 898 19.64 -34.65 22.97
C LEU A 898 19.95 -35.34 21.65
N GLU A 899 19.04 -35.26 20.67
CA GLU A 899 19.27 -35.79 19.32
C GLU A 899 20.40 -35.04 18.58
N ALA A 900 20.54 -33.74 18.74
CA ALA A 900 21.61 -32.96 18.15
C ALA A 900 22.99 -33.21 18.79
N ALA A 901 23.01 -33.73 20.03
CA ALA A 901 24.22 -34.08 20.75
C ALA A 901 24.71 -35.55 20.51
N ALA A 902 23.83 -36.40 20.01
CA ALA A 902 24.09 -37.80 19.67
C ALA A 902 24.58 -37.92 18.22
#